data_e8a573af980b391985fe1966fbc6c0e5
#
_entry.id   e8a573af980b391985fe1966fbc6c0e5
#
_cell.length_a   1.000
_cell.length_b   1.000
_cell.length_c   1.000
_cell.angle_alpha   90.00
_cell.angle_beta   90.00
_cell.angle_gamma   90.00
#
_symmetry.space_group_name_H-M   'P 1'
#
loop_
_entity.id
_entity.type
_entity.pdbx_description
1 polymer ?
#
loop_
_entity_poly.entity_id
_entity_poly.type
_entity_poly.pdbx_seq_one_letter_code
_entity_poly.pdbx_strand_id
1 'polypeptide(L)'
;MSGPPAWSVPRHGGHDADPGGSVADPEGVPGEPPGGATPPDADGGWAGPGGPVSPQQAEPAEPPVDRVPDEEPDDVLADEPEETPDPGEILARLASLLGPSSAIGVGDVWVRGQNATGPGSAAIGTLNITTARTDGSGRTWAETLTGTWVRQLADGYAPTPSDPQLDRHLKQHHLVCLSGAAGTGRHAAACLSSARRHGFDRVAVLHAEQPGDLLLPEAPWRDGHGHVWRLTGTAARDLDGMALVGLAARAAARGATLVLVGDFDHRDQELAGHLVEHRPAAPVDVFRAQLRRQLRGRCVGWCATGCVGDCVDGYVEDECVGNPLLAAHLAAGPRTGEVVRLAELLARTAPRGAQLTERLERLLPRQLRERAARVLAAADGGDTPAWGVDRRRAFRLACAVLAGQPVAEIHAAAGALAAPGLAGVGLEPAPDPGGVPGPPGAGAVPGFPFAGAPLAPPTGRSGGALDALLGPVLREAVLVVDDDRVPGGRRIEFAPGNEPLRRSLLEVAWADWWLPEQLLGWLGGLVRDGTPGVRQAAAGAVGWSAAHGVHAALRVVDQLARERRAGVRQAAAIALVGMAMQPELRQRVRIELDRWAAGGAAHLRDTVARAYALGLARLWPETALAQLRRVAEARMQRRNNSVVRGLVEVYACGYAASVLPALAQWAVDEDEPEVRLHAGRALRVLADRWAPAPRERWPELLDLARVGTVRMADLATCWATALSLPGTAYRAWRTLGFWLSRAEGHPEVAAGCLRLIGLVVQGREPLRRRLDHQLRHVWGPLMRDNTLLHDVRRLIDEDHA
;
A
#
# COMPACT_ATOMS: atom_id res chain seq x y z
N MET A 1 -24.34 -21.63 50.70
CA MET A 1 -23.76 -22.99 50.77
C MET A 1 -22.99 -23.22 49.52
N SER A 2 -21.69 -23.55 49.72
CA SER A 2 -20.70 -24.15 48.82
C SER A 2 -20.17 -23.24 47.72
N GLY A 3 -19.00 -22.66 48.00
CA GLY A 3 -18.09 -22.06 46.99
C GLY A 3 -17.10 -23.12 46.48
N PRO A 4 -16.47 -22.90 45.29
CA PRO A 4 -15.44 -23.77 44.77
C PRO A 4 -14.03 -23.37 45.24
N PRO A 5 -13.06 -24.29 45.15
CA PRO A 5 -11.78 -24.22 45.85
C PRO A 5 -10.66 -23.43 45.13
N ALA A 6 -9.80 -22.84 45.94
CA ALA A 6 -8.59 -22.15 45.55
C ALA A 6 -7.51 -23.13 45.02
N TRP A 7 -6.81 -22.75 43.97
CA TRP A 7 -5.58 -23.42 43.51
C TRP A 7 -4.36 -22.57 43.84
N SER A 8 -3.47 -23.17 44.59
CA SER A 8 -2.19 -22.61 45.02
C SER A 8 -1.12 -22.77 43.94
N VAL A 9 -0.30 -21.75 43.76
CA VAL A 9 0.90 -21.75 42.94
C VAL A 9 2.11 -22.01 43.83
N PRO A 10 3.00 -22.91 43.48
CA PRO A 10 4.28 -23.07 44.21
C PRO A 10 5.36 -22.09 43.70
N ARG A 11 6.01 -21.43 44.66
CA ARG A 11 7.26 -20.67 44.47
C ARG A 11 8.43 -21.64 44.52
N HIS A 12 9.35 -21.52 43.57
CA HIS A 12 10.77 -21.91 43.72
C HIS A 12 11.57 -20.69 43.31
N GLY A 13 12.42 -20.08 44.06
CA GLY A 13 13.56 -20.57 44.82
C GLY A 13 14.82 -20.24 44.00
N GLY A 14 15.54 -19.15 44.34
CA GLY A 14 16.70 -18.64 43.64
C GLY A 14 17.96 -19.53 43.88
N HIS A 15 18.95 -19.33 43.01
CA HIS A 15 20.37 -19.58 43.32
C HIS A 15 21.24 -18.58 42.58
N ASP A 16 21.93 -17.76 43.37
CA ASP A 16 23.14 -17.03 43.03
C ASP A 16 24.28 -18.00 42.72
N ALA A 17 25.12 -17.66 41.75
CA ALA A 17 26.58 -17.91 41.80
C ALA A 17 27.26 -17.29 40.54
N ASP A 18 27.97 -16.22 40.74
CA ASP A 18 29.18 -15.82 39.98
C ASP A 18 30.38 -16.59 40.65
N PRO A 19 31.45 -16.98 40.00
CA PRO A 19 32.53 -16.09 39.68
C PRO A 19 33.37 -16.36 38.38
N GLY A 20 33.93 -15.34 37.82
CA GLY A 20 35.28 -15.06 37.44
C GLY A 20 36.14 -16.13 36.72
N GLY A 21 36.72 -15.72 35.56
CA GLY A 21 37.76 -16.46 34.87
C GLY A 21 38.29 -15.71 33.65
N SER A 22 39.22 -14.81 33.91
CA SER A 22 40.18 -14.26 32.94
C SER A 22 41.10 -15.35 32.42
N VAL A 23 41.45 -15.36 31.11
CA VAL A 23 42.77 -15.73 30.60
C VAL A 23 42.87 -15.47 29.07
N ALA A 24 43.71 -14.52 28.72
CA ALA A 24 44.82 -14.51 27.75
C ALA A 24 44.55 -14.65 26.21
N ASP A 25 44.95 -13.61 25.53
CA ASP A 25 45.46 -13.61 24.14
C ASP A 25 46.64 -14.58 23.95
N PRO A 26 46.89 -15.06 22.72
CA PRO A 26 48.08 -14.54 22.09
C PRO A 26 47.97 -14.15 20.59
N GLU A 27 48.71 -13.14 20.30
CA GLU A 27 49.33 -12.65 19.07
C GLU A 27 49.65 -13.70 18.00
N GLY A 28 49.62 -13.26 16.74
CA GLY A 28 50.26 -13.98 15.65
C GLY A 28 49.93 -13.41 14.25
N VAL A 29 50.54 -12.29 13.86
CA VAL A 29 50.84 -11.93 12.47
C VAL A 29 52.21 -12.56 12.19
N PRO A 30 52.51 -13.09 10.97
CA PRO A 30 52.84 -12.27 9.81
C PRO A 30 52.67 -12.95 8.43
N GLY A 31 52.76 -12.16 7.36
CA GLY A 31 53.43 -12.60 6.16
C GLY A 31 52.77 -12.30 4.83
N GLU A 32 52.94 -11.12 4.28
CA GLU A 32 53.10 -10.96 2.83
C GLU A 32 54.38 -11.64 2.35
N PRO A 33 54.44 -12.11 1.13
CA PRO A 33 55.24 -11.45 0.12
C PRO A 33 54.77 -11.68 -1.33
N PRO A 34 55.64 -11.34 -2.33
CA PRO A 34 55.41 -10.25 -3.23
C PRO A 34 55.32 -10.68 -4.71
N GLY A 35 54.83 -9.75 -5.52
CA GLY A 35 55.38 -9.39 -6.83
C GLY A 35 55.58 -10.47 -7.91
N GLY A 36 55.20 -10.12 -9.10
CA GLY A 36 55.83 -10.69 -10.28
C GLY A 36 54.95 -10.85 -11.48
N ALA A 37 55.12 -9.93 -12.38
CA ALA A 37 55.47 -10.09 -13.78
C ALA A 37 54.33 -10.15 -14.80
N THR A 38 54.23 -9.08 -15.53
CA THR A 38 53.76 -8.97 -16.91
C THR A 38 54.72 -9.69 -17.85
N PRO A 39 54.25 -10.29 -18.93
CA PRO A 39 55.03 -10.38 -20.17
C PRO A 39 54.31 -9.80 -21.39
N PRO A 40 55.09 -9.63 -22.47
CA PRO A 40 54.92 -8.55 -23.42
C PRO A 40 54.24 -8.94 -24.72
N ASP A 41 54.00 -7.90 -25.52
CA ASP A 41 53.58 -7.89 -26.92
C ASP A 41 54.29 -8.87 -27.83
N ALA A 42 53.56 -9.46 -28.77
CA ALA A 42 54.12 -10.01 -29.99
C ALA A 42 53.19 -9.76 -31.19
N ASP A 43 53.67 -8.85 -32.02
CA ASP A 43 53.29 -8.64 -33.41
C ASP A 43 53.37 -9.92 -34.24
N GLY A 44 52.51 -10.05 -35.26
CA GLY A 44 52.65 -11.09 -36.26
C GLY A 44 51.61 -11.02 -37.34
N GLY A 45 51.72 -10.10 -38.27
CA GLY A 45 50.94 -10.07 -39.48
C GLY A 45 51.24 -11.21 -40.44
N TRP A 46 50.23 -11.69 -41.15
CA TRP A 46 50.43 -12.39 -42.43
C TRP A 46 49.35 -12.07 -43.43
N ALA A 47 49.75 -11.46 -44.53
CA ALA A 47 48.99 -11.29 -45.76
C ALA A 47 49.20 -12.48 -46.68
N GLY A 48 48.16 -12.97 -47.36
CA GLY A 48 48.29 -13.93 -48.43
C GLY A 48 47.08 -13.88 -49.37
N PRO A 49 47.25 -14.19 -50.65
CA PRO A 49 46.54 -13.52 -51.75
C PRO A 49 45.36 -14.27 -52.32
N GLY A 50 44.61 -13.56 -53.13
CA GLY A 50 43.37 -13.82 -53.84
C GLY A 50 43.23 -15.07 -54.67
N GLY A 51 41.95 -15.52 -54.76
CA GLY A 51 41.42 -16.44 -55.70
C GLY A 51 40.11 -15.93 -56.31
N PRO A 52 39.71 -16.26 -57.49
CA PRO A 52 38.71 -15.56 -58.28
C PRO A 52 37.25 -15.94 -57.96
N VAL A 53 36.44 -14.92 -57.96
CA VAL A 53 34.98 -15.02 -57.73
C VAL A 53 34.26 -15.32 -59.04
N SER A 54 33.49 -16.38 -59.11
CA SER A 54 32.53 -16.66 -60.18
C SER A 54 31.22 -15.89 -59.97
N PRO A 55 30.54 -15.44 -61.04
CA PRO A 55 29.34 -14.65 -60.93
C PRO A 55 28.14 -15.54 -60.63
N GLN A 56 27.47 -15.31 -59.49
CA GLN A 56 26.15 -15.83 -59.22
C GLN A 56 25.07 -14.91 -59.80
N GLN A 57 24.10 -15.61 -60.41
CA GLN A 57 22.93 -15.06 -61.07
C GLN A 57 22.09 -14.22 -60.13
N ALA A 58 21.64 -13.08 -60.61
CA ALA A 58 20.70 -12.21 -59.93
C ALA A 58 19.30 -12.78 -60.00
N GLU A 59 18.70 -13.07 -58.83
CA GLU A 59 17.26 -13.29 -58.71
C GLU A 59 16.51 -11.94 -58.73
N PRO A 60 15.26 -11.90 -59.24
CA PRO A 60 14.49 -10.68 -59.39
C PRO A 60 14.07 -10.11 -58.03
N ALA A 61 14.26 -8.82 -57.86
CA ALA A 61 13.89 -8.05 -56.67
C ALA A 61 12.37 -8.08 -56.42
N GLU A 62 11.97 -8.57 -55.26
CA GLU A 62 10.62 -8.39 -54.72
C GLU A 62 10.34 -6.89 -54.49
N PRO A 63 9.05 -6.44 -54.65
CA PRO A 63 8.70 -5.04 -54.43
C PRO A 63 8.86 -4.67 -52.93
N PRO A 64 9.18 -3.38 -52.63
CA PRO A 64 9.38 -2.96 -51.27
C PRO A 64 8.06 -3.13 -50.47
N VAL A 65 8.06 -4.00 -49.51
CA VAL A 65 7.05 -4.06 -48.46
C VAL A 65 7.23 -2.78 -47.64
N ASP A 66 6.16 -1.96 -47.56
CA ASP A 66 6.10 -0.79 -46.68
C ASP A 66 6.60 -1.19 -45.26
N ARG A 67 7.82 -0.79 -44.97
CA ARG A 67 8.36 -0.89 -43.61
C ARG A 67 7.57 0.09 -42.77
N VAL A 68 6.71 -0.45 -41.90
CA VAL A 68 6.29 0.22 -40.68
C VAL A 68 7.55 0.80 -40.04
N PRO A 69 7.61 2.10 -39.67
CA PRO A 69 8.78 2.67 -39.06
C PRO A 69 9.22 1.78 -37.91
N ASP A 70 10.46 1.28 -38.00
CA ASP A 70 11.10 0.49 -36.95
C ASP A 70 10.92 1.27 -35.65
N GLU A 71 10.04 0.76 -34.78
CA GLU A 71 10.10 1.10 -33.36
C GLU A 71 11.57 0.88 -32.97
N GLU A 72 12.25 1.98 -32.61
CA GLU A 72 13.63 1.88 -32.09
C GLU A 72 13.66 0.71 -31.13
N PRO A 73 14.66 -0.19 -31.22
CA PRO A 73 14.76 -1.30 -30.29
C PRO A 73 14.80 -0.66 -28.91
N ASP A 74 13.68 -0.77 -28.19
CA ASP A 74 13.56 -0.27 -26.83
C ASP A 74 14.71 -0.86 -26.04
N ASP A 75 15.69 -0.01 -25.81
CA ASP A 75 16.91 -0.34 -25.11
C ASP A 75 16.46 -0.91 -23.77
N VAL A 76 16.73 -2.16 -23.63
CA VAL A 76 16.45 -3.05 -22.53
C VAL A 76 16.41 -2.22 -21.25
N LEU A 77 15.23 -2.11 -20.63
CA LEU A 77 15.09 -1.54 -19.30
C LEU A 77 16.06 -2.27 -18.39
N ALA A 78 17.28 -1.73 -18.25
CA ALA A 78 18.27 -2.29 -17.36
C ALA A 78 17.64 -2.26 -15.96
N ASP A 79 17.33 -3.43 -15.43
CA ASP A 79 16.95 -3.59 -14.03
C ASP A 79 18.19 -3.20 -13.21
N GLU A 80 18.30 -1.93 -12.89
CA GLU A 80 19.10 -1.56 -11.74
C GLU A 80 18.50 -2.32 -10.55
N PRO A 81 19.32 -2.98 -9.73
CA PRO A 81 18.86 -3.66 -8.53
C PRO A 81 18.35 -2.61 -7.55
N GLU A 82 17.13 -2.14 -7.78
CA GLU A 82 16.44 -1.27 -6.85
C GLU A 82 15.96 -2.12 -5.69
N GLU A 83 16.38 -1.76 -4.49
CA GLU A 83 15.71 -2.19 -3.27
C GLU A 83 14.24 -1.83 -3.38
N THR A 84 13.41 -2.84 -3.52
CA THR A 84 11.97 -2.62 -3.60
C THR A 84 11.48 -2.30 -2.21
N PRO A 85 10.94 -1.10 -1.97
CA PRO A 85 10.45 -0.74 -0.66
C PRO A 85 9.29 -1.65 -0.26
N ASP A 86 9.20 -1.97 1.02
CA ASP A 86 8.07 -2.73 1.57
C ASP A 86 6.76 -1.96 1.34
N PRO A 87 5.73 -2.57 0.72
CA PRO A 87 4.43 -1.95 0.52
C PRO A 87 3.81 -1.41 1.81
N GLY A 88 3.99 -2.11 2.93
CA GLY A 88 3.52 -1.67 4.25
C GLY A 88 4.19 -0.38 4.71
N GLU A 89 5.49 -0.25 4.51
CA GLU A 89 6.25 0.96 4.84
C GLU A 89 5.82 2.16 3.99
N ILE A 90 5.64 1.95 2.67
CA ILE A 90 5.15 2.99 1.77
C ILE A 90 3.76 3.46 2.18
N LEU A 91 2.84 2.53 2.44
CA LEU A 91 1.48 2.86 2.87
C LEU A 91 1.48 3.60 4.21
N ALA A 92 2.32 3.21 5.16
CA ALA A 92 2.45 3.89 6.45
C ALA A 92 2.99 5.33 6.30
N ARG A 93 4.01 5.53 5.46
CA ARG A 93 4.55 6.88 5.14
C ARG A 93 3.50 7.77 4.47
N LEU A 94 2.78 7.21 3.48
CA LEU A 94 1.70 7.93 2.80
C LEU A 94 0.56 8.28 3.77
N ALA A 95 0.15 7.36 4.64
CA ALA A 95 -0.89 7.59 5.64
C ALA A 95 -0.49 8.72 6.61
N SER A 96 0.79 8.79 7.02
CA SER A 96 1.27 9.87 7.87
C SER A 96 1.21 11.23 7.18
N LEU A 97 1.44 11.27 5.87
CA LEU A 97 1.40 12.49 5.06
C LEU A 97 -0.04 12.91 4.73
N LEU A 98 -0.87 11.97 4.29
CA LEU A 98 -2.23 12.22 3.82
C LEU A 98 -3.24 12.45 4.96
N GLY A 99 -2.98 11.89 6.13
CA GLY A 99 -3.83 12.00 7.30
C GLY A 99 -4.94 10.99 7.41
N PRO A 100 -5.73 11.08 8.48
CA PRO A 100 -6.69 10.05 8.87
C PRO A 100 -7.89 9.88 7.91
N SER A 101 -8.21 10.90 7.14
CA SER A 101 -9.33 10.83 6.17
C SER A 101 -8.98 10.01 4.92
N SER A 102 -7.71 9.82 4.66
CA SER A 102 -7.20 9.06 3.51
C SER A 102 -6.87 7.61 3.84
N ALA A 103 -7.15 7.17 5.06
CA ALA A 103 -6.92 5.78 5.41
C ALA A 103 -7.77 4.86 4.51
N ILE A 104 -7.14 4.17 3.56
CA ILE A 104 -7.44 2.77 3.33
C ILE A 104 -7.43 2.23 4.73
N GLY A 105 -8.56 1.63 5.20
CA GLY A 105 -8.63 1.16 6.57
C GLY A 105 -7.37 0.42 6.97
N VAL A 106 -6.37 1.15 7.47
CA VAL A 106 -5.07 0.61 7.92
C VAL A 106 -5.29 -0.26 9.16
N GLY A 107 -6.54 -0.26 9.70
CA GLY A 107 -7.00 -1.21 10.69
C GLY A 107 -7.01 -2.67 10.23
N ASP A 108 -7.00 -2.92 8.92
CA ASP A 108 -7.02 -4.27 8.33
C ASP A 108 -5.70 -4.65 7.66
N VAL A 109 -4.66 -3.84 7.82
CA VAL A 109 -3.32 -4.23 7.38
C VAL A 109 -2.77 -5.26 8.34
N TRP A 110 -2.87 -6.51 7.96
CA TRP A 110 -2.07 -7.59 8.51
C TRP A 110 -0.62 -7.33 8.13
N VAL A 111 0.11 -6.58 8.96
CA VAL A 111 1.56 -6.60 8.95
C VAL A 111 1.96 -7.97 9.51
N ARG A 112 2.08 -8.96 8.64
CA ARG A 112 2.83 -10.19 8.92
C ARG A 112 4.32 -9.85 8.91
N GLY A 113 4.75 -9.12 9.89
CA GLY A 113 6.13 -8.85 10.19
C GLY A 113 6.17 -8.56 11.67
N GLN A 114 6.80 -9.45 12.42
CA GLN A 114 7.06 -9.27 13.84
C GLN A 114 7.71 -7.92 14.05
N ASN A 115 7.06 -7.07 14.83
CA ASN A 115 7.66 -6.28 15.90
C ASN A 115 6.69 -5.19 16.36
N ALA A 116 5.66 -5.60 17.11
CA ALA A 116 4.98 -4.70 18.02
C ALA A 116 5.63 -4.88 19.39
N THR A 117 6.85 -4.40 19.54
CA THR A 117 7.53 -4.31 20.83
C THR A 117 7.50 -2.86 21.29
N GLY A 118 6.39 -2.47 21.89
CA GLY A 118 6.26 -1.25 22.65
C GLY A 118 5.22 -1.42 23.76
N PRO A 119 5.46 -0.94 25.00
CA PRO A 119 4.45 -1.03 26.06
C PRO A 119 3.26 -0.16 25.71
N GLY A 120 2.12 -0.80 25.42
CA GLY A 120 0.85 -0.14 25.09
C GLY A 120 0.24 -0.49 23.73
N SER A 121 0.84 -1.34 22.92
CA SER A 121 0.21 -1.86 21.71
C SER A 121 -0.81 -2.94 22.07
N ALA A 122 -2.09 -2.55 22.12
CA ALA A 122 -3.18 -3.51 22.17
C ALA A 122 -3.26 -4.20 20.80
N ALA A 123 -2.89 -5.49 20.76
CA ALA A 123 -3.25 -6.35 19.67
C ALA A 123 -4.79 -6.41 19.60
N ILE A 124 -5.38 -5.75 18.60
CA ILE A 124 -6.81 -5.94 18.32
C ILE A 124 -6.94 -7.37 17.82
N GLY A 125 -7.56 -8.19 18.65
CA GLY A 125 -7.81 -9.58 18.34
C GLY A 125 -8.50 -9.74 17.00
N THR A 126 -8.12 -10.77 16.31
CA THR A 126 -8.59 -11.33 15.05
C THR A 126 -10.03 -10.90 14.70
N LEU A 127 -10.19 -10.01 13.73
CA LEU A 127 -11.45 -9.82 13.05
C LEU A 127 -11.65 -11.06 12.18
N ASN A 128 -12.42 -12.03 12.66
CA ASN A 128 -12.85 -13.15 11.85
C ASN A 128 -13.87 -12.64 10.83
N ILE A 129 -13.40 -12.17 9.70
CA ILE A 129 -14.23 -11.94 8.52
C ILE A 129 -14.54 -13.32 7.95
N THR A 130 -15.67 -13.87 8.35
CA THR A 130 -16.21 -15.04 7.68
C THR A 130 -16.85 -14.56 6.39
N THR A 131 -16.06 -14.40 5.34
CA THR A 131 -16.57 -14.24 3.98
C THR A 131 -17.19 -15.56 3.58
N ALA A 132 -18.48 -15.70 3.72
CA ALA A 132 -19.21 -16.76 3.03
C ALA A 132 -19.22 -16.39 1.55
N ARG A 133 -18.21 -16.86 0.81
CA ARG A 133 -18.23 -16.85 -0.64
C ARG A 133 -19.31 -17.83 -1.09
N THR A 134 -20.35 -17.31 -1.68
CA THR A 134 -21.16 -18.09 -2.61
C THR A 134 -20.43 -18.04 -3.96
N ASP A 135 -20.05 -19.19 -4.48
CA ASP A 135 -19.42 -19.35 -5.79
C ASP A 135 -20.41 -18.88 -6.89
N GLY A 136 -20.25 -17.65 -7.31
CA GLY A 136 -21.05 -17.06 -8.37
C GLY A 136 -20.49 -15.69 -8.70
N SER A 137 -20.10 -15.47 -9.93
CA SER A 137 -19.63 -14.25 -10.61
C SER A 137 -19.33 -13.07 -9.69
N GLY A 138 -18.06 -12.76 -9.48
CA GLY A 138 -17.46 -11.91 -8.48
C GLY A 138 -17.88 -10.44 -8.36
N ARG A 139 -19.14 -10.09 -8.62
CA ARG A 139 -19.66 -8.71 -8.60
C ARG A 139 -20.33 -8.30 -7.28
N THR A 140 -20.78 -9.26 -6.47
CA THR A 140 -21.51 -8.96 -5.23
C THR A 140 -21.09 -9.87 -4.09
N TRP A 141 -20.91 -9.30 -2.88
CA TRP A 141 -20.72 -10.07 -1.66
C TRP A 141 -21.34 -9.35 -0.47
N ALA A 142 -21.61 -10.10 0.61
CA ALA A 142 -22.11 -9.57 1.87
C ALA A 142 -21.12 -9.82 3.01
N GLU A 143 -20.72 -8.77 3.69
CA GLU A 143 -19.91 -8.82 4.91
C GLU A 143 -20.84 -8.75 6.13
N THR A 144 -20.91 -9.80 6.93
CA THR A 144 -21.67 -9.76 8.19
C THR A 144 -20.84 -9.11 9.27
N LEU A 145 -21.37 -8.04 9.85
CA LEU A 145 -20.72 -7.36 10.97
C LEU A 145 -20.89 -8.20 12.24
N THR A 146 -19.81 -8.36 13.00
CA THR A 146 -19.90 -9.06 14.29
C THR A 146 -20.72 -8.23 15.27
N GLY A 147 -21.60 -8.89 16.04
CA GLY A 147 -22.42 -8.19 17.04
C GLY A 147 -21.59 -7.44 18.07
N THR A 148 -20.38 -7.92 18.37
CA THR A 148 -19.43 -7.21 19.23
C THR A 148 -18.99 -5.87 18.60
N TRP A 149 -18.69 -5.85 17.32
CA TRP A 149 -18.32 -4.62 16.61
C TRP A 149 -19.50 -3.63 16.57
N VAL A 150 -20.71 -4.11 16.29
CA VAL A 150 -21.90 -3.26 16.24
C VAL A 150 -22.24 -2.68 17.63
N ARG A 151 -22.05 -3.46 18.72
CA ARG A 151 -22.20 -2.95 20.09
C ARG A 151 -21.13 -1.91 20.42
N GLN A 152 -19.87 -2.12 20.02
CA GLN A 152 -18.81 -1.13 20.19
C GLN A 152 -19.09 0.17 19.42
N LEU A 153 -19.68 0.04 18.21
CA LEU A 153 -20.15 1.20 17.46
C LEU A 153 -21.24 1.95 18.23
N ALA A 154 -22.23 1.24 18.77
CA ALA A 154 -23.33 1.80 19.56
C ALA A 154 -22.83 2.54 20.82
N ASP A 155 -21.82 1.98 21.48
CA ASP A 155 -21.23 2.56 22.69
C ASP A 155 -20.58 3.93 22.48
N GLY A 156 -20.08 4.20 21.29
CA GLY A 156 -19.47 5.48 20.95
C GLY A 156 -20.32 6.36 20.04
N TYR A 157 -21.55 5.95 19.75
CA TYR A 157 -22.43 6.68 18.86
C TYR A 157 -23.16 7.80 19.57
N ALA A 158 -23.10 9.00 19.02
CA ALA A 158 -23.94 10.11 19.41
C ALA A 158 -25.21 10.08 18.55
N PRO A 159 -26.41 9.98 19.15
CA PRO A 159 -27.68 9.97 18.40
C PRO A 159 -27.80 11.20 17.50
N THR A 160 -28.28 10.99 16.30
CA THR A 160 -28.48 12.05 15.32
C THR A 160 -29.93 12.51 15.29
N PRO A 161 -30.20 13.77 14.89
CA PRO A 161 -31.57 14.25 14.71
C PRO A 161 -32.39 13.44 13.68
N SER A 162 -31.71 12.76 12.76
CA SER A 162 -32.31 11.93 11.72
C SER A 162 -32.64 10.50 12.16
N ASP A 163 -32.06 10.00 13.27
CA ASP A 163 -32.26 8.62 13.73
C ASP A 163 -33.75 8.24 13.93
N PRO A 164 -34.60 9.08 14.57
CA PRO A 164 -35.99 8.73 14.75
C PRO A 164 -36.76 8.62 13.44
N GLN A 165 -36.40 9.40 12.45
CA GLN A 165 -37.00 9.34 11.11
C GLN A 165 -36.50 8.08 10.38
N LEU A 166 -35.23 7.78 10.42
CA LEU A 166 -34.62 6.58 9.81
C LEU A 166 -35.27 5.30 10.42
N ASP A 167 -35.36 5.22 11.74
CA ASP A 167 -35.97 4.08 12.43
C ASP A 167 -37.47 3.91 12.07
N ARG A 168 -38.20 5.00 11.91
CA ARG A 168 -39.61 4.98 11.48
C ARG A 168 -39.74 4.49 10.04
N HIS A 169 -38.91 5.01 9.11
CA HIS A 169 -38.92 4.57 7.72
C HIS A 169 -38.55 3.08 7.60
N LEU A 170 -37.57 2.60 8.33
CA LEU A 170 -37.19 1.19 8.34
C LEU A 170 -38.28 0.29 8.90
N LYS A 171 -39.15 0.78 9.81
CA LYS A 171 -40.30 0.02 10.30
C LYS A 171 -41.40 -0.07 9.27
N GLN A 172 -41.61 0.95 8.46
CA GLN A 172 -42.66 1.06 7.47
C GLN A 172 -42.27 0.48 6.11
N HIS A 173 -41.01 0.60 5.76
CA HIS A 173 -40.49 0.23 4.45
C HIS A 173 -39.31 -0.73 4.60
N HIS A 174 -39.11 -1.60 3.62
CA HIS A 174 -37.97 -2.51 3.58
C HIS A 174 -36.70 -1.89 2.96
N LEU A 175 -36.81 -0.70 2.37
CA LEU A 175 -35.72 0.04 1.75
C LEU A 175 -35.79 1.50 2.18
N VAL A 176 -34.60 2.06 2.50
CA VAL A 176 -34.42 3.48 2.84
C VAL A 176 -33.15 4.01 2.15
N CYS A 177 -33.26 5.17 1.53
CA CYS A 177 -32.15 5.93 0.98
C CYS A 177 -31.71 6.99 1.99
N LEU A 178 -30.53 6.84 2.58
CA LEU A 178 -29.96 7.78 3.55
C LEU A 178 -28.99 8.73 2.84
N SER A 179 -29.46 9.96 2.55
CA SER A 179 -28.68 11.00 1.87
C SER A 179 -27.97 11.93 2.86
N GLY A 180 -26.90 12.55 2.41
CA GLY A 180 -26.16 13.56 3.18
C GLY A 180 -24.68 13.63 2.82
N ALA A 181 -23.92 14.54 3.41
CA ALA A 181 -22.49 14.72 3.12
C ALA A 181 -21.63 13.54 3.59
N ALA A 182 -20.53 13.26 2.87
CA ALA A 182 -19.56 12.26 3.27
C ALA A 182 -18.88 12.63 4.61
N GLY A 183 -18.60 11.63 5.45
CA GLY A 183 -17.92 11.84 6.74
C GLY A 183 -18.80 12.32 7.88
N THR A 184 -20.14 12.37 7.70
CA THR A 184 -21.10 12.83 8.72
C THR A 184 -21.63 11.72 9.64
N GLY A 185 -21.21 10.47 9.48
CA GLY A 185 -21.65 9.35 10.31
C GLY A 185 -22.83 8.55 9.72
N ARG A 186 -23.26 8.81 8.47
CA ARG A 186 -24.37 8.11 7.79
C ARG A 186 -24.27 6.58 7.90
N HIS A 187 -23.08 6.03 7.65
CA HIS A 187 -22.88 4.58 7.68
C HIS A 187 -23.11 4.01 9.09
N ALA A 188 -22.63 4.70 10.11
CA ALA A 188 -22.85 4.31 11.50
C ALA A 188 -24.35 4.36 11.85
N ALA A 189 -25.05 5.43 11.46
CA ALA A 189 -26.50 5.56 11.63
C ALA A 189 -27.26 4.41 10.95
N ALA A 190 -26.91 4.09 9.71
CA ALA A 190 -27.50 2.98 8.95
C ALA A 190 -27.29 1.62 9.62
N CYS A 191 -26.07 1.31 10.06
CA CYS A 191 -25.76 0.07 10.76
C CYS A 191 -26.51 -0.05 12.08
N LEU A 192 -26.56 1.03 12.87
CA LEU A 192 -27.24 1.01 14.16
C LEU A 192 -28.77 0.97 14.04
N SER A 193 -29.37 1.66 13.08
CA SER A 193 -30.79 1.54 12.80
C SER A 193 -31.16 0.13 12.33
N SER A 194 -30.33 -0.47 11.48
CA SER A 194 -30.45 -1.87 11.08
C SER A 194 -30.35 -2.82 12.30
N ALA A 195 -29.39 -2.56 13.20
CA ALA A 195 -29.19 -3.35 14.41
C ALA A 195 -30.34 -3.21 15.40
N ARG A 196 -30.95 -2.02 15.55
CA ARG A 196 -32.12 -1.80 16.39
C ARG A 196 -33.35 -2.59 15.89
N ARG A 197 -33.46 -2.79 14.58
CA ARG A 197 -34.56 -3.53 13.97
C ARG A 197 -34.36 -5.05 13.98
N HIS A 198 -33.18 -5.52 13.62
CA HIS A 198 -32.92 -6.95 13.37
C HIS A 198 -32.06 -7.62 14.46
N GLY A 199 -31.45 -6.86 15.35
CA GLY A 199 -30.47 -7.32 16.34
C GLY A 199 -29.04 -7.07 15.93
N PHE A 200 -28.16 -6.96 16.94
CA PHE A 200 -26.76 -6.59 16.75
C PHE A 200 -25.96 -7.63 15.94
N ASP A 201 -26.37 -8.88 15.94
CA ASP A 201 -25.70 -9.97 15.22
C ASP A 201 -26.26 -10.20 13.79
N ARG A 202 -27.22 -9.36 13.36
CA ARG A 202 -27.93 -9.49 12.08
C ARG A 202 -27.80 -8.23 11.21
N VAL A 203 -26.59 -7.68 11.14
CA VAL A 203 -26.28 -6.56 10.28
C VAL A 203 -25.23 -7.01 9.27
N ALA A 204 -25.43 -6.72 8.00
CA ALA A 204 -24.49 -7.02 6.94
C ALA A 204 -24.27 -5.80 6.03
N VAL A 205 -23.04 -5.60 5.59
CA VAL A 205 -22.71 -4.63 4.55
C VAL A 205 -22.72 -5.34 3.21
N LEU A 206 -23.50 -4.82 2.26
CA LEU A 206 -23.49 -5.29 0.89
C LEU A 206 -22.48 -4.52 0.07
N HIS A 207 -21.81 -5.23 -0.81
CA HIS A 207 -20.88 -4.69 -1.78
C HIS A 207 -21.39 -5.11 -3.16
N ALA A 208 -21.70 -4.13 -4.01
CA ALA A 208 -22.16 -4.32 -5.37
C ALA A 208 -21.69 -3.13 -6.22
N GLU A 209 -21.44 -3.37 -7.50
CA GLU A 209 -21.03 -2.30 -8.43
C GLU A 209 -22.24 -1.55 -8.96
N GLN A 210 -23.36 -2.25 -9.21
CA GLN A 210 -24.58 -1.69 -9.78
C GLN A 210 -25.83 -2.15 -9.01
N PRO A 211 -26.92 -1.37 -9.00
CA PRO A 211 -28.19 -1.77 -8.37
C PRO A 211 -28.74 -3.10 -8.93
N GLY A 212 -28.60 -3.32 -10.23
CA GLY A 212 -29.04 -4.54 -10.91
C GLY A 212 -28.36 -5.81 -10.38
N ASP A 213 -27.13 -5.73 -9.91
CA ASP A 213 -26.39 -6.86 -9.39
C ASP A 213 -27.06 -7.44 -8.12
N LEU A 214 -27.69 -6.61 -7.32
CA LEU A 214 -28.43 -7.04 -6.12
C LEU A 214 -29.80 -7.63 -6.45
N LEU A 215 -30.29 -7.48 -7.67
CA LEU A 215 -31.53 -8.07 -8.13
C LEU A 215 -31.36 -9.48 -8.70
N LEU A 216 -30.13 -9.91 -8.94
CA LEU A 216 -29.81 -11.25 -9.42
C LEU A 216 -30.18 -12.34 -8.38
N PRO A 217 -30.59 -13.54 -8.80
CA PRO A 217 -30.93 -14.64 -7.88
C PRO A 217 -29.82 -14.98 -6.88
N GLU A 218 -28.58 -14.92 -7.33
CA GLU A 218 -27.35 -15.22 -6.59
C GLU A 218 -26.87 -14.09 -5.67
N ALA A 219 -27.54 -12.95 -5.68
CA ALA A 219 -27.13 -11.83 -4.82
C ALA A 219 -27.14 -12.24 -3.33
N PRO A 220 -26.13 -11.79 -2.55
CA PRO A 220 -25.82 -12.35 -1.24
C PRO A 220 -26.70 -11.81 -0.11
N TRP A 221 -28.00 -11.80 -0.32
CA TRP A 221 -28.96 -11.41 0.69
C TRP A 221 -29.06 -12.43 1.82
N ARG A 222 -29.20 -11.96 3.05
CA ARG A 222 -29.44 -12.80 4.23
C ARG A 222 -30.82 -12.55 4.78
N ASP A 223 -31.55 -13.63 5.03
CA ASP A 223 -32.92 -13.57 5.54
C ASP A 223 -32.93 -12.98 6.95
N GLY A 224 -33.87 -12.07 7.19
CA GLY A 224 -34.04 -11.41 8.48
C GLY A 224 -32.90 -10.52 8.93
N HIS A 225 -32.03 -10.08 8.00
CA HIS A 225 -30.93 -9.17 8.31
C HIS A 225 -31.21 -7.74 7.88
N GLY A 226 -30.58 -6.79 8.58
CA GLY A 226 -30.44 -5.42 8.12
C GLY A 226 -29.21 -5.31 7.22
N HIS A 227 -29.41 -4.93 5.97
CA HIS A 227 -28.33 -4.71 5.01
C HIS A 227 -28.03 -3.24 4.84
N VAL A 228 -26.75 -2.89 4.76
CA VAL A 228 -26.28 -1.53 4.47
C VAL A 228 -25.44 -1.58 3.22
N TRP A 229 -25.78 -0.76 2.24
CA TRP A 229 -24.99 -0.63 1.02
C TRP A 229 -24.56 0.81 0.81
N ARG A 230 -23.25 1.02 0.66
CA ARG A 230 -22.68 2.33 0.34
C ARG A 230 -22.59 2.50 -1.16
N LEU A 231 -23.35 3.43 -1.70
CA LEU A 231 -23.27 3.83 -3.10
C LEU A 231 -22.12 4.82 -3.27
N THR A 232 -21.25 4.53 -4.21
CA THR A 232 -20.10 5.38 -4.55
C THR A 232 -20.09 5.68 -6.04
N GLY A 233 -19.69 6.88 -6.42
CA GLY A 233 -19.55 7.26 -7.83
C GLY A 233 -20.86 7.38 -8.57
N THR A 234 -20.96 6.72 -9.74
CA THR A 234 -22.13 6.76 -10.62
C THR A 234 -23.29 5.89 -10.13
N ALA A 235 -23.04 4.90 -9.28
CA ALA A 235 -24.05 3.95 -8.82
C ALA A 235 -25.27 4.62 -8.13
N ALA A 236 -25.08 5.80 -7.51
CA ALA A 236 -26.19 6.57 -6.94
C ALA A 236 -27.05 7.25 -8.01
N ARG A 237 -26.49 7.54 -9.20
CA ARG A 237 -27.19 8.14 -10.33
C ARG A 237 -27.91 7.11 -11.20
N ASP A 238 -27.40 5.85 -11.16
CA ASP A 238 -27.96 4.74 -11.92
C ASP A 238 -29.13 4.05 -11.16
N LEU A 239 -29.49 4.58 -9.99
CA LEU A 239 -30.57 4.08 -9.16
C LEU A 239 -31.89 4.72 -9.63
N ASP A 240 -32.63 3.98 -10.45
CA ASP A 240 -33.96 4.38 -10.92
C ASP A 240 -35.09 3.82 -10.03
N GLY A 241 -36.30 4.27 -10.24
CA GLY A 241 -37.48 3.86 -9.49
C GLY A 241 -37.79 2.35 -9.60
N MET A 242 -37.47 1.74 -10.75
CA MET A 242 -37.67 0.31 -10.96
C MET A 242 -36.68 -0.52 -10.14
N ALA A 243 -35.43 -0.11 -10.09
CA ALA A 243 -34.43 -0.75 -9.24
C ALA A 243 -34.79 -0.64 -7.75
N LEU A 244 -35.27 0.53 -7.31
CA LEU A 244 -35.74 0.72 -5.92
C LEU A 244 -36.90 -0.20 -5.56
N VAL A 245 -37.93 -0.28 -6.41
CA VAL A 245 -39.06 -1.17 -6.20
C VAL A 245 -38.60 -2.63 -6.17
N GLY A 246 -37.72 -3.02 -7.08
CA GLY A 246 -37.17 -4.37 -7.12
C GLY A 246 -36.37 -4.72 -5.86
N LEU A 247 -35.49 -3.82 -5.41
CA LEU A 247 -34.70 -3.98 -4.20
C LEU A 247 -35.56 -4.03 -2.94
N ALA A 248 -36.58 -3.17 -2.86
CA ALA A 248 -37.55 -3.16 -1.75
C ALA A 248 -38.36 -4.46 -1.68
N ALA A 249 -38.89 -4.93 -2.82
CA ALA A 249 -39.62 -6.19 -2.92
C ALA A 249 -38.74 -7.39 -2.53
N ARG A 250 -37.45 -7.38 -2.96
CA ARG A 250 -36.50 -8.44 -2.62
C ARG A 250 -36.15 -8.45 -1.13
N ALA A 251 -35.95 -7.30 -0.53
CA ALA A 251 -35.73 -7.17 0.90
C ALA A 251 -36.95 -7.66 1.68
N ALA A 252 -38.16 -7.26 1.25
CA ALA A 252 -39.42 -7.67 1.85
C ALA A 252 -39.62 -9.19 1.81
N ALA A 253 -39.39 -9.82 0.65
CA ALA A 253 -39.54 -11.26 0.47
C ALA A 253 -38.62 -12.09 1.41
N ARG A 254 -37.53 -11.49 1.91
CA ARG A 254 -36.55 -12.11 2.82
C ARG A 254 -36.75 -11.68 4.28
N GLY A 255 -37.79 -10.88 4.58
CA GLY A 255 -37.94 -10.28 5.92
C GLY A 255 -36.71 -9.40 6.32
N ALA A 256 -35.99 -8.95 5.35
CA ALA A 256 -34.77 -8.12 5.52
C ALA A 256 -35.10 -6.63 5.30
N THR A 257 -34.15 -5.78 5.61
CA THR A 257 -34.16 -4.34 5.23
C THR A 257 -32.87 -3.95 4.53
N LEU A 258 -32.96 -2.95 3.66
CA LEU A 258 -31.82 -2.36 2.97
C LEU A 258 -31.74 -0.86 3.24
N VAL A 259 -30.61 -0.40 3.71
CA VAL A 259 -30.27 1.03 3.79
C VAL A 259 -29.23 1.35 2.74
N LEU A 260 -29.61 2.15 1.76
CA LEU A 260 -28.72 2.72 0.75
C LEU A 260 -28.11 3.98 1.32
N VAL A 261 -26.79 4.05 1.40
CA VAL A 261 -26.08 5.22 1.92
C VAL A 261 -25.36 5.89 0.76
N GLY A 262 -25.80 7.09 0.39
CA GLY A 262 -25.27 7.80 -0.77
C GLY A 262 -25.50 9.30 -0.72
N ASP A 263 -25.20 9.94 -1.84
CA ASP A 263 -25.54 11.32 -2.11
C ASP A 263 -26.63 11.29 -3.19
N PHE A 264 -27.89 11.42 -2.75
CA PHE A 264 -29.06 11.31 -3.61
C PHE A 264 -29.60 12.69 -3.95
N ASP A 265 -30.11 12.88 -5.17
CA ASP A 265 -30.76 14.13 -5.55
C ASP A 265 -32.15 14.19 -4.90
N HIS A 266 -32.35 15.19 -4.03
CA HIS A 266 -33.63 15.42 -3.34
C HIS A 266 -34.75 15.87 -4.29
N ARG A 267 -34.45 16.20 -5.53
CA ARG A 267 -35.41 16.59 -6.55
C ARG A 267 -36.01 15.39 -7.29
N ASP A 268 -35.43 14.23 -7.10
CA ASP A 268 -35.93 13.00 -7.70
C ASP A 268 -37.18 12.56 -7.00
N GLN A 269 -38.31 12.65 -7.68
CA GLN A 269 -39.63 12.29 -7.17
C GLN A 269 -39.76 10.78 -6.89
N GLU A 270 -39.03 9.96 -7.62
CA GLU A 270 -39.04 8.51 -7.45
C GLU A 270 -38.39 8.09 -6.13
N LEU A 271 -37.42 8.85 -5.68
CA LEU A 271 -36.72 8.64 -4.40
C LEU A 271 -37.49 9.18 -3.18
N ALA A 272 -38.40 10.14 -3.39
CA ALA A 272 -39.01 10.92 -2.30
C ALA A 272 -39.64 10.09 -1.20
N GLY A 273 -40.28 8.94 -1.56
CA GLY A 273 -40.92 8.02 -0.61
C GLY A 273 -39.93 7.21 0.24
N HIS A 274 -38.68 7.10 -0.17
CA HIS A 274 -37.63 6.31 0.48
C HIS A 274 -36.52 7.14 1.08
N LEU A 275 -36.52 8.46 0.85
CA LEU A 275 -35.41 9.33 1.17
C LEU A 275 -35.49 9.83 2.61
N VAL A 276 -34.39 9.68 3.33
CA VAL A 276 -34.13 10.28 4.64
C VAL A 276 -32.88 11.12 4.56
N GLU A 277 -33.02 12.41 4.87
CA GLU A 277 -31.88 13.31 4.95
C GLU A 277 -31.14 13.09 6.27
N HIS A 278 -29.86 12.70 6.17
CA HIS A 278 -29.02 12.54 7.35
C HIS A 278 -28.55 13.90 7.87
N ARG A 279 -28.92 14.18 9.10
CA ARG A 279 -28.42 15.33 9.86
C ARG A 279 -27.42 14.81 10.90
N PRO A 280 -26.14 15.26 10.86
CA PRO A 280 -25.15 14.79 11.82
C PRO A 280 -25.50 15.19 13.24
N ALA A 281 -25.02 14.43 14.21
CA ALA A 281 -25.05 14.83 15.61
C ALA A 281 -24.17 16.05 15.84
N ALA A 282 -24.45 16.83 16.90
CA ALA A 282 -23.60 17.94 17.27
C ALA A 282 -22.16 17.45 17.56
N PRO A 283 -21.13 18.15 17.06
CA PRO A 283 -19.72 17.71 17.24
C PRO A 283 -19.35 17.48 18.70
N VAL A 284 -19.87 18.28 19.63
CA VAL A 284 -19.66 18.12 21.06
C VAL A 284 -20.23 16.81 21.61
N ASP A 285 -21.37 16.39 21.12
CA ASP A 285 -21.99 15.11 21.55
C ASP A 285 -21.24 13.90 20.99
N VAL A 286 -20.77 14.02 19.75
CA VAL A 286 -19.87 13.01 19.15
C VAL A 286 -18.58 12.89 19.96
N PHE A 287 -17.97 14.03 20.31
CA PHE A 287 -16.75 14.07 21.11
C PHE A 287 -16.97 13.40 22.47
N ARG A 288 -18.05 13.78 23.19
CA ARG A 288 -18.42 13.19 24.49
C ARG A 288 -18.58 11.67 24.40
N ALA A 289 -19.39 11.21 23.47
CA ALA A 289 -19.67 9.78 23.31
C ALA A 289 -18.40 8.98 23.01
N GLN A 290 -17.59 9.48 22.10
CA GLN A 290 -16.34 8.80 21.71
C GLN A 290 -15.31 8.83 22.82
N LEU A 291 -15.09 9.96 23.49
CA LEU A 291 -14.09 10.06 24.56
C LEU A 291 -14.48 9.18 25.76
N ARG A 292 -15.76 9.17 26.15
CA ARG A 292 -16.26 8.27 27.19
C ARG A 292 -16.06 6.79 26.82
N ARG A 293 -16.33 6.43 25.58
CA ARG A 293 -16.10 5.08 25.07
C ARG A 293 -14.62 4.66 25.17
N GLN A 294 -13.73 5.54 24.74
CA GLN A 294 -12.29 5.26 24.72
C GLN A 294 -11.69 5.19 26.16
N LEU A 295 -12.28 5.90 27.09
CA LEU A 295 -11.84 5.91 28.49
C LEU A 295 -12.56 4.91 29.39
N ARG A 296 -13.53 4.17 28.84
CA ARG A 296 -14.31 3.17 29.62
C ARG A 296 -13.38 2.17 30.32
N GLY A 297 -13.57 2.01 31.62
CA GLY A 297 -12.77 1.11 32.46
C GLY A 297 -11.36 1.64 32.81
N ARG A 298 -11.05 2.87 32.45
CA ARG A 298 -9.79 3.54 32.81
C ARG A 298 -10.06 4.58 33.90
N CYS A 299 -9.24 4.61 34.92
CA CYS A 299 -9.23 5.72 35.87
C CYS A 299 -8.38 6.85 35.27
N VAL A 300 -8.98 7.99 34.95
CA VAL A 300 -8.30 9.20 34.48
C VAL A 300 -8.10 10.22 35.60
N GLY A 301 -8.69 9.98 36.81
CA GLY A 301 -8.46 10.73 38.01
C GLY A 301 -7.48 10.00 38.92
N TRP A 302 -6.85 10.71 39.85
CA TRP A 302 -6.05 10.12 40.91
C TRP A 302 -6.98 9.58 42.04
N CYS A 303 -7.90 8.68 41.66
CA CYS A 303 -8.82 8.08 42.59
C CYS A 303 -8.05 7.06 43.45
N ALA A 304 -7.87 7.32 44.70
CA ALA A 304 -7.05 6.49 45.60
C ALA A 304 -7.57 5.07 45.75
N THR A 305 -8.90 4.84 45.71
CA THR A 305 -9.53 3.51 45.73
C THR A 305 -11.00 3.67 45.30
N GLY A 306 -11.50 2.69 44.49
CA GLY A 306 -12.93 2.55 44.22
C GLY A 306 -13.53 3.56 43.23
N CYS A 307 -12.83 3.91 42.17
CA CYS A 307 -13.35 4.75 41.11
C CYS A 307 -14.55 4.07 40.43
N VAL A 308 -15.74 4.67 40.54
CA VAL A 308 -16.99 4.19 39.92
C VAL A 308 -17.24 4.80 38.52
N GLY A 309 -16.24 5.45 37.92
CA GLY A 309 -16.36 6.05 36.56
C GLY A 309 -16.59 7.57 36.54
N ASP A 310 -17.00 8.17 37.66
CA ASP A 310 -17.30 9.62 37.77
C ASP A 310 -16.12 10.52 37.35
N CYS A 311 -14.89 10.01 37.52
CA CYS A 311 -13.69 10.74 37.09
C CYS A 311 -13.61 10.90 35.57
N VAL A 312 -14.21 10.00 34.78
CA VAL A 312 -14.27 10.10 33.32
C VAL A 312 -15.24 11.21 32.92
N ASP A 313 -16.38 11.26 33.54
CA ASP A 313 -17.38 12.30 33.28
C ASP A 313 -16.88 13.69 33.62
N GLY A 314 -16.26 13.86 34.80
CA GLY A 314 -15.61 15.12 35.19
C GLY A 314 -14.48 15.53 34.22
N TYR A 315 -13.66 14.55 33.80
CA TYR A 315 -12.62 14.82 32.79
C TYR A 315 -13.19 15.26 31.44
N VAL A 316 -14.27 14.58 30.96
CA VAL A 316 -14.90 14.90 29.68
C VAL A 316 -15.58 16.26 29.71
N GLU A 317 -16.39 16.55 30.76
CA GLU A 317 -17.20 17.76 30.81
C GLU A 317 -16.40 18.98 31.29
N ASP A 318 -15.72 18.85 32.44
CA ASP A 318 -15.11 19.99 33.09
C ASP A 318 -13.76 20.34 32.46
N GLU A 319 -12.94 19.32 32.14
CA GLU A 319 -11.61 19.60 31.62
C GLU A 319 -11.59 19.70 30.10
N CYS A 320 -12.20 18.70 29.36
CA CYS A 320 -12.13 18.71 27.91
C CYS A 320 -13.13 19.69 27.29
N VAL A 321 -14.42 19.49 27.52
CA VAL A 321 -15.48 20.32 26.92
C VAL A 321 -15.42 21.75 27.45
N GLY A 322 -15.06 21.94 28.72
CA GLY A 322 -14.81 23.23 29.32
C GLY A 322 -13.57 23.98 28.78
N ASN A 323 -12.66 23.32 28.08
CA ASN A 323 -11.49 23.95 27.49
C ASN A 323 -11.86 24.88 26.32
N PRO A 324 -11.51 26.19 26.38
CA PRO A 324 -11.96 27.16 25.38
C PRO A 324 -11.48 26.87 23.95
N LEU A 325 -10.28 26.29 23.76
CA LEU A 325 -9.77 25.93 22.43
C LEU A 325 -10.59 24.81 21.83
N LEU A 326 -10.88 23.77 22.62
CA LEU A 326 -11.68 22.66 22.17
C LEU A 326 -13.13 23.07 21.93
N ALA A 327 -13.74 23.84 22.83
CA ALA A 327 -15.10 24.36 22.69
C ALA A 327 -15.23 25.19 21.40
N ALA A 328 -14.29 26.09 21.13
CA ALA A 328 -14.28 26.88 19.90
C ALA A 328 -14.12 26.01 18.64
N HIS A 329 -13.27 24.98 18.70
CA HIS A 329 -13.11 24.04 17.58
C HIS A 329 -14.39 23.25 17.31
N LEU A 330 -15.02 22.70 18.36
CA LEU A 330 -16.27 21.93 18.21
C LEU A 330 -17.44 22.80 17.73
N ALA A 331 -17.51 24.05 18.19
CA ALA A 331 -18.50 25.02 17.73
C ALA A 331 -18.32 25.43 16.25
N ALA A 332 -17.10 25.36 15.71
CA ALA A 332 -16.83 25.62 14.30
C ALA A 332 -17.36 24.50 13.35
N GLY A 333 -17.96 23.44 13.88
CA GLY A 333 -18.59 22.38 13.10
C GLY A 333 -17.64 21.47 12.34
N PRO A 334 -16.58 20.90 12.98
CA PRO A 334 -15.68 19.96 12.33
C PRO A 334 -16.44 18.70 11.87
N ARG A 335 -15.89 18.01 10.89
CA ARG A 335 -16.47 16.74 10.40
C ARG A 335 -16.48 15.69 11.51
N THR A 336 -17.52 14.86 11.55
CA THR A 336 -17.67 13.79 12.56
C THR A 336 -16.42 12.93 12.70
N GLY A 337 -15.78 12.55 11.58
CA GLY A 337 -14.55 11.75 11.61
C GLY A 337 -13.35 12.47 12.25
N GLU A 338 -13.25 13.80 12.12
CA GLU A 338 -12.20 14.61 12.77
C GLU A 338 -12.41 14.64 14.29
N VAL A 339 -13.67 14.77 14.71
CA VAL A 339 -14.04 14.75 16.13
C VAL A 339 -13.74 13.39 16.76
N VAL A 340 -14.10 12.30 16.10
CA VAL A 340 -13.78 10.93 16.56
C VAL A 340 -12.28 10.77 16.73
N ARG A 341 -11.49 11.19 15.74
CA ARG A 341 -10.04 11.09 15.79
C ARG A 341 -9.43 11.93 16.91
N LEU A 342 -9.96 13.14 17.12
CA LEU A 342 -9.51 14.01 18.22
C LEU A 342 -9.76 13.37 19.57
N ALA A 343 -10.96 12.78 19.77
CA ALA A 343 -11.29 12.04 20.99
C ALA A 343 -10.35 10.84 21.22
N GLU A 344 -10.02 10.07 20.17
CA GLU A 344 -9.06 8.99 20.25
C GLU A 344 -7.66 9.44 20.65
N LEU A 345 -7.18 10.54 20.05
CA LEU A 345 -5.85 11.09 20.34
C LEU A 345 -5.75 11.62 21.79
N LEU A 346 -6.80 12.24 22.29
CA LEU A 346 -6.85 12.71 23.67
C LEU A 346 -6.98 11.55 24.66
N ALA A 347 -7.78 10.53 24.32
CA ALA A 347 -7.96 9.36 25.18
C ALA A 347 -6.66 8.58 25.44
N ARG A 348 -5.72 8.59 24.49
CA ARG A 348 -4.45 7.83 24.63
C ARG A 348 -3.65 8.28 25.86
N THR A 349 -3.55 9.58 26.10
CA THR A 349 -2.74 10.17 27.16
C THR A 349 -3.55 10.79 28.27
N ALA A 350 -4.83 11.09 28.01
CA ALA A 350 -5.76 11.79 28.90
C ALA A 350 -5.09 13.03 29.58
N PRO A 351 -4.54 13.98 28.78
CA PRO A 351 -3.81 15.14 29.33
C PRO A 351 -4.77 16.08 30.06
N ARG A 352 -4.29 16.75 31.10
CA ARG A 352 -5.08 17.65 31.97
C ARG A 352 -4.54 19.06 32.04
N GLY A 353 -5.40 20.00 32.36
CA GLY A 353 -5.03 21.39 32.60
C GLY A 353 -4.15 21.99 31.50
N ALA A 354 -2.98 22.51 31.86
CA ALA A 354 -2.03 23.10 30.91
C ALA A 354 -1.54 22.09 29.84
N GLN A 355 -1.36 20.82 30.20
CA GLN A 355 -0.97 19.78 29.24
C GLN A 355 -2.05 19.50 28.21
N LEU A 356 -3.32 19.57 28.58
CA LEU A 356 -4.44 19.49 27.67
C LEU A 356 -4.43 20.64 26.67
N THR A 357 -4.28 21.87 27.15
CA THR A 357 -4.20 23.06 26.31
C THR A 357 -3.05 22.95 25.31
N GLU A 358 -1.85 22.63 25.78
CA GLU A 358 -0.67 22.43 24.94
C GLU A 358 -0.89 21.30 23.90
N ARG A 359 -1.56 20.23 24.30
CA ARG A 359 -1.88 19.14 23.39
C ARG A 359 -2.89 19.56 22.32
N LEU A 360 -3.91 20.33 22.67
CA LEU A 360 -4.90 20.89 21.75
C LEU A 360 -4.26 21.87 20.77
N GLU A 361 -3.37 22.74 21.21
CA GLU A 361 -2.60 23.65 20.34
C GLU A 361 -1.80 22.87 19.27
N ARG A 362 -1.34 21.67 19.59
CA ARG A 362 -0.62 20.81 18.65
C ARG A 362 -1.52 20.01 17.73
N LEU A 363 -2.78 19.75 18.11
CA LEU A 363 -3.68 18.85 17.39
C LEU A 363 -4.74 19.56 16.55
N LEU A 364 -5.18 20.77 16.96
CA LEU A 364 -6.30 21.43 16.30
C LEU A 364 -5.89 22.03 14.95
N PRO A 365 -6.66 21.80 13.86
CA PRO A 365 -6.30 22.23 12.51
C PRO A 365 -6.01 23.73 12.38
N ARG A 366 -6.83 24.58 13.02
CA ARG A 366 -6.61 26.05 12.99
C ARG A 366 -5.29 26.43 13.65
N GLN A 367 -5.00 25.89 14.80
CA GLN A 367 -3.76 26.16 15.54
C GLN A 367 -2.54 25.62 14.78
N LEU A 368 -2.69 24.44 14.17
CA LEU A 368 -1.66 23.87 13.32
C LEU A 368 -1.37 24.73 12.09
N ARG A 369 -2.42 25.24 11.41
CA ARG A 369 -2.24 26.15 10.29
C ARG A 369 -1.57 27.47 10.69
N GLU A 370 -1.99 28.08 11.79
CA GLU A 370 -1.36 29.28 12.34
C GLU A 370 0.10 29.02 12.76
N ARG A 371 0.39 27.86 13.35
CA ARG A 371 1.75 27.42 13.68
C ARG A 371 2.60 27.20 12.43
N ALA A 372 2.06 26.52 11.41
CA ALA A 372 2.72 26.30 10.13
C ALA A 372 3.01 27.62 9.39
N ALA A 373 2.03 28.53 9.39
CA ALA A 373 2.21 29.88 8.82
C ALA A 373 3.35 30.62 9.51
N ARG A 374 3.43 30.60 10.84
CA ARG A 374 4.55 31.18 11.59
C ARG A 374 5.89 30.54 11.25
N VAL A 375 5.94 29.21 11.08
CA VAL A 375 7.15 28.51 10.65
C VAL A 375 7.61 29.03 9.29
N LEU A 376 6.72 29.18 8.32
CA LEU A 376 7.07 29.61 6.96
C LEU A 376 7.26 31.14 6.85
N ALA A 377 6.54 31.94 7.65
CA ALA A 377 6.64 33.40 7.63
C ALA A 377 7.94 33.93 8.26
N ALA A 378 8.62 33.14 9.10
CA ALA A 378 9.61 33.59 10.05
C ALA A 378 10.66 34.56 9.48
N ALA A 379 10.37 35.82 9.67
CA ALA A 379 11.38 36.83 9.85
C ALA A 379 11.98 36.57 11.24
N ASP A 380 12.85 35.60 11.39
CA ASP A 380 13.64 35.45 12.62
C ASP A 380 14.54 36.69 12.69
N GLY A 381 14.20 37.61 13.58
CA GLY A 381 14.93 38.82 13.80
C GLY A 381 16.33 38.58 14.36
N GLY A 382 17.21 38.13 13.51
CA GLY A 382 18.61 37.93 13.79
C GLY A 382 19.44 38.34 12.57
N ASP A 383 20.34 39.25 12.77
CA ASP A 383 21.33 39.82 11.86
C ASP A 383 22.29 38.77 11.25
N THR A 384 21.78 37.74 10.63
CA THR A 384 22.68 36.79 9.98
C THR A 384 22.49 36.86 8.46
N PRO A 385 23.35 37.56 7.73
CA PRO A 385 23.24 37.77 6.28
C PRO A 385 23.47 36.53 5.44
N ALA A 386 23.90 35.41 6.04
CA ALA A 386 24.40 34.24 5.27
C ALA A 386 23.29 33.43 4.57
N TRP A 387 22.03 33.53 5.00
CA TRP A 387 20.94 32.73 4.46
C TRP A 387 19.71 33.61 4.20
N GLY A 388 19.41 33.89 2.93
CA GLY A 388 18.21 34.66 2.61
C GLY A 388 16.93 34.02 3.20
N VAL A 389 15.93 34.84 3.47
CA VAL A 389 14.62 34.43 4.04
C VAL A 389 14.00 33.28 3.25
N ASP A 390 14.11 33.33 1.92
CA ASP A 390 13.55 32.32 1.02
C ASP A 390 14.25 30.98 1.14
N ARG A 391 15.54 30.94 1.37
CA ARG A 391 16.27 29.71 1.59
C ARG A 391 15.94 29.04 2.91
N ARG A 392 15.72 29.81 3.97
CA ARG A 392 15.23 29.29 5.27
C ARG A 392 13.82 28.71 5.15
N ARG A 393 12.94 29.44 4.45
CA ARG A 393 11.57 28.98 4.16
C ARG A 393 11.58 27.70 3.35
N ALA A 394 12.38 27.64 2.28
CA ALA A 394 12.55 26.45 1.44
C ALA A 394 13.10 25.27 2.26
N PHE A 395 14.05 25.50 3.18
CA PHE A 395 14.57 24.46 4.04
C PHE A 395 13.50 23.89 4.98
N ARG A 396 12.67 24.73 5.57
CA ARG A 396 11.58 24.33 6.47
C ARG A 396 10.50 23.52 5.72
N LEU A 397 10.19 23.90 4.47
CA LEU A 397 9.30 23.11 3.61
C LEU A 397 9.96 21.78 3.21
N ALA A 398 11.24 21.80 2.85
CA ALA A 398 11.98 20.58 2.51
C ALA A 398 12.03 19.60 3.71
N CYS A 399 12.14 20.09 4.96
CA CYS A 399 12.00 19.23 6.15
C CYS A 399 10.62 18.56 6.20
N ALA A 400 9.55 19.27 5.83
CA ALA A 400 8.21 18.68 5.83
C ALA A 400 8.03 17.64 4.72
N VAL A 401 8.57 17.88 3.53
CA VAL A 401 8.50 16.92 2.41
C VAL A 401 9.38 15.70 2.68
N LEU A 402 10.62 15.94 3.08
CA LEU A 402 11.70 14.94 3.17
C LEU A 402 11.94 14.45 4.61
N ALA A 403 10.92 14.45 5.45
CA ALA A 403 11.04 13.92 6.81
C ALA A 403 11.59 12.48 6.80
N GLY A 404 12.58 12.21 7.65
CA GLY A 404 13.29 10.94 7.71
C GLY A 404 14.52 10.85 6.78
N GLN A 405 14.77 11.88 5.95
CA GLN A 405 15.94 11.92 5.06
C GLN A 405 17.15 12.61 5.72
N PRO A 406 18.36 12.38 5.19
CA PRO A 406 19.57 13.03 5.66
C PRO A 406 19.50 14.56 5.57
N VAL A 407 20.07 15.24 6.56
CA VAL A 407 20.12 16.72 6.60
C VAL A 407 20.73 17.30 5.33
N ALA A 408 21.77 16.66 4.79
CA ALA A 408 22.44 17.09 3.57
C ALA A 408 21.50 17.09 2.35
N GLU A 409 20.64 16.06 2.23
CA GLU A 409 19.68 15.95 1.14
C GLU A 409 18.54 16.97 1.27
N ILE A 410 18.05 17.18 2.49
CA ILE A 410 17.06 18.22 2.79
C ILE A 410 17.61 19.59 2.42
N HIS A 411 18.88 19.84 2.73
CA HIS A 411 19.55 21.10 2.41
C HIS A 411 19.73 21.30 0.90
N ALA A 412 20.11 20.25 0.17
CA ALA A 412 20.23 20.28 -1.30
C ALA A 412 18.86 20.54 -1.95
N ALA A 413 17.82 19.86 -1.49
CA ALA A 413 16.44 20.06 -1.95
C ALA A 413 15.93 21.48 -1.71
N ALA A 414 16.24 22.06 -0.55
CA ALA A 414 15.91 23.44 -0.23
C ALA A 414 16.63 24.42 -1.16
N GLY A 415 17.90 24.14 -1.48
CA GLY A 415 18.67 24.93 -2.45
C GLY A 415 18.04 24.96 -3.84
N ALA A 416 17.55 23.80 -4.28
CA ALA A 416 16.85 23.69 -5.56
C ALA A 416 15.53 24.48 -5.58
N LEU A 417 14.75 24.48 -4.49
CA LEU A 417 13.51 25.25 -4.38
C LEU A 417 13.76 26.78 -4.31
N ALA A 418 14.87 27.19 -3.69
CA ALA A 418 15.22 28.62 -3.53
C ALA A 418 15.95 29.21 -4.75
N ALA A 419 16.33 28.41 -5.74
CA ALA A 419 17.05 28.86 -6.91
C ALA A 419 16.18 29.76 -7.82
N PRO A 420 16.70 30.92 -8.27
CA PRO A 420 15.94 31.87 -9.11
C PRO A 420 15.79 31.39 -10.56
N GLY A 421 15.31 30.23 -10.81
CA GLY A 421 15.16 29.64 -12.16
C GLY A 421 13.94 28.75 -12.32
N LEU A 422 13.29 28.36 -11.25
CA LEU A 422 12.05 27.57 -11.30
C LEU A 422 10.82 28.37 -11.75
N ALA A 423 10.92 29.69 -11.87
CA ALA A 423 9.83 30.55 -12.34
C ALA A 423 9.50 30.40 -13.83
N GLY A 424 10.25 29.59 -14.59
CA GLY A 424 10.13 29.50 -16.04
C GLY A 424 10.05 28.10 -16.65
N VAL A 425 10.06 27.03 -15.84
CA VAL A 425 9.82 25.69 -16.39
C VAL A 425 8.32 25.50 -16.53
N GLY A 426 7.76 26.18 -17.54
CA GLY A 426 6.45 25.86 -18.05
C GLY A 426 6.43 24.39 -18.44
N LEU A 427 5.44 23.67 -17.96
CA LEU A 427 5.09 22.35 -18.48
C LEU A 427 4.82 22.56 -19.98
N GLU A 428 5.75 22.15 -20.84
CA GLU A 428 5.48 22.15 -22.28
C GLU A 428 4.19 21.35 -22.52
N PRO A 429 3.23 21.89 -23.26
CA PRO A 429 2.06 21.13 -23.64
C PRO A 429 2.53 19.89 -24.41
N ALA A 430 1.99 18.73 -24.05
CA ALA A 430 2.24 17.50 -24.79
C ALA A 430 2.00 17.74 -26.28
N PRO A 431 2.89 17.28 -27.18
CA PRO A 431 2.71 17.48 -28.61
C PRO A 431 1.38 16.86 -29.04
N ASP A 432 0.60 17.63 -29.74
CA ASP A 432 -0.67 17.22 -30.33
C ASP A 432 -0.38 16.03 -31.29
N PRO A 433 -1.04 14.88 -31.16
CA PRO A 433 -0.73 13.69 -31.97
C PRO A 433 -1.04 13.83 -33.48
N GLY A 434 -1.33 15.01 -33.95
CA GLY A 434 -1.68 15.32 -35.35
C GLY A 434 -0.75 16.28 -36.11
N GLY A 435 0.33 16.77 -35.48
CA GLY A 435 1.22 17.76 -36.11
C GLY A 435 2.30 17.10 -37.00
N VAL A 436 2.25 17.39 -38.29
CA VAL A 436 3.28 17.03 -39.30
C VAL A 436 4.62 17.65 -38.90
N PRO A 437 5.75 16.90 -38.84
CA PRO A 437 7.04 17.43 -38.45
C PRO A 437 7.61 18.39 -39.51
N GLY A 438 7.85 19.64 -39.11
CA GLY A 438 8.66 20.58 -39.86
C GLY A 438 10.17 20.24 -39.73
N PRO A 439 11.01 20.66 -40.68
CA PRO A 439 12.40 20.29 -40.74
C PRO A 439 13.23 20.84 -39.54
N PRO A 440 14.26 20.11 -39.08
CA PRO A 440 14.98 20.47 -37.87
C PRO A 440 15.85 21.69 -38.08
N GLY A 441 15.51 22.79 -37.42
CA GLY A 441 16.41 23.91 -37.22
C GLY A 441 17.30 23.60 -36.01
N ALA A 442 18.62 23.62 -36.23
CA ALA A 442 19.62 23.44 -35.19
C ALA A 442 19.57 24.57 -34.15
N GLY A 443 18.84 24.33 -33.06
CA GLY A 443 18.86 25.16 -31.86
C GLY A 443 19.54 24.42 -30.74
N ALA A 444 20.73 24.90 -30.33
CA ALA A 444 21.49 24.35 -29.23
C ALA A 444 20.65 24.34 -27.94
N VAL A 445 20.43 23.15 -27.40
CA VAL A 445 19.89 22.97 -26.06
C VAL A 445 20.96 23.44 -25.07
N PRO A 446 20.69 24.41 -24.17
CA PRO A 446 21.62 24.71 -23.10
C PRO A 446 21.67 23.49 -22.16
N GLY A 447 22.80 22.80 -22.18
CA GLY A 447 23.08 21.75 -21.22
C GLY A 447 23.02 22.31 -19.80
N PHE A 448 22.17 21.76 -18.98
CA PHE A 448 22.17 22.03 -17.54
C PHE A 448 23.51 21.59 -16.95
N PRO A 449 24.28 22.47 -16.32
CA PRO A 449 25.50 22.08 -15.64
C PRO A 449 25.18 21.49 -14.26
N PHE A 450 24.71 20.26 -14.22
CA PHE A 450 24.73 19.41 -13.03
C PHE A 450 25.82 18.35 -13.15
N ALA A 451 27.03 18.77 -13.51
CA ALA A 451 28.23 18.00 -13.25
C ALA A 451 28.82 18.53 -11.94
N GLY A 452 28.56 17.84 -10.86
CA GLY A 452 29.28 17.72 -9.62
C GLY A 452 30.40 18.76 -9.33
N ALA A 453 30.06 19.97 -8.97
CA ALA A 453 30.92 20.71 -8.09
C ALA A 453 30.57 20.21 -6.66
N PRO A 454 31.51 19.57 -5.95
CA PRO A 454 31.33 19.27 -4.55
C PRO A 454 31.11 20.62 -3.84
N LEU A 455 29.91 20.84 -3.30
CA LEU A 455 29.63 21.93 -2.40
C LEU A 455 30.64 21.76 -1.25
N ALA A 456 31.60 22.65 -1.17
CA ALA A 456 32.57 22.67 -0.09
C ALA A 456 31.75 22.65 1.23
N PRO A 457 32.07 21.73 2.15
CA PRO A 457 31.34 21.68 3.42
C PRO A 457 31.51 23.02 4.13
N PRO A 458 30.45 23.59 4.70
CA PRO A 458 30.59 24.82 5.46
C PRO A 458 31.54 24.57 6.62
N THR A 459 32.70 25.18 6.58
CA THR A 459 33.69 25.21 7.66
C THR A 459 33.17 26.12 8.78
N GLY A 460 32.17 25.65 9.56
CA GLY A 460 31.64 26.39 10.68
C GLY A 460 31.01 25.44 11.69
N ARG A 461 31.19 25.70 12.97
CA ARG A 461 30.66 24.95 14.10
C ARG A 461 29.17 24.62 13.88
N SER A 462 28.89 23.34 13.67
CA SER A 462 27.69 22.83 13.01
C SER A 462 26.37 22.89 13.80
N GLY A 463 26.35 23.23 15.05
CA GLY A 463 25.11 23.29 15.86
C GLY A 463 24.28 24.54 15.58
N GLY A 464 24.90 25.71 15.46
CA GLY A 464 24.19 26.98 15.33
C GLY A 464 23.54 27.20 13.96
N ALA A 465 24.12 26.63 12.87
CA ALA A 465 23.58 26.83 11.52
C ALA A 465 22.27 26.05 11.28
N LEU A 466 22.17 24.82 11.76
CA LEU A 466 20.96 24.00 11.61
C LEU A 466 19.80 24.57 12.44
N ASP A 467 20.04 24.95 13.68
CA ASP A 467 19.02 25.56 14.56
C ASP A 467 18.51 26.89 13.99
N ALA A 468 19.37 27.69 13.37
CA ALA A 468 18.95 28.90 12.67
C ALA A 468 18.07 28.63 11.43
N LEU A 469 18.34 27.53 10.69
CA LEU A 469 17.51 27.11 9.56
C LEU A 469 16.14 26.60 10.00
N LEU A 470 16.10 25.78 11.05
CA LEU A 470 14.84 25.24 11.60
C LEU A 470 13.99 26.35 12.24
N GLY A 471 14.62 27.27 12.97
CA GLY A 471 13.92 28.23 13.80
C GLY A 471 13.25 27.59 15.01
N PRO A 472 12.79 28.38 15.98
CA PRO A 472 12.35 27.88 17.29
C PRO A 472 11.16 26.93 17.17
N VAL A 473 10.14 27.29 16.39
CA VAL A 473 8.88 26.52 16.30
C VAL A 473 9.08 25.14 15.64
N LEU A 474 9.86 25.08 14.56
CA LEU A 474 10.10 23.81 13.88
C LEU A 474 11.11 22.95 14.66
N ARG A 475 12.10 23.60 15.30
CA ARG A 475 13.10 22.90 16.14
C ARG A 475 12.47 22.09 17.27
N GLU A 476 11.42 22.61 17.90
CA GLU A 476 10.63 21.91 18.92
C GLU A 476 9.80 20.75 18.33
N ALA A 477 9.45 20.83 17.04
CA ALA A 477 8.60 19.84 16.40
C ALA A 477 9.35 18.69 15.74
N VAL A 478 10.67 18.83 15.55
CA VAL A 478 11.49 17.83 14.88
C VAL A 478 12.56 17.26 15.81
N LEU A 479 12.96 16.03 15.53
CA LEU A 479 14.09 15.35 16.12
C LEU A 479 15.22 15.32 15.09
N VAL A 480 16.42 15.70 15.50
CA VAL A 480 17.64 15.46 14.75
C VAL A 480 18.25 14.19 15.32
N VAL A 481 18.24 13.13 14.53
CA VAL A 481 18.67 11.80 14.93
C VAL A 481 20.04 11.55 14.33
N ASP A 482 21.01 11.16 15.15
CA ASP A 482 22.30 10.71 14.66
C ASP A 482 22.13 9.32 14.03
N ASP A 483 22.66 9.14 12.80
CA ASP A 483 22.58 7.89 12.05
C ASP A 483 23.83 7.74 11.18
N ASP A 484 24.76 6.92 11.60
CA ASP A 484 26.05 6.69 10.92
C ASP A 484 25.90 6.05 9.53
N ARG A 485 24.70 5.54 9.20
CA ARG A 485 24.42 4.91 7.90
C ARG A 485 24.07 5.91 6.81
N VAL A 486 23.84 7.18 7.17
CA VAL A 486 23.41 8.20 6.22
C VAL A 486 24.51 9.23 5.96
N PRO A 487 24.59 9.79 4.74
CA PRO A 487 25.52 10.86 4.43
C PRO A 487 25.34 12.06 5.36
N GLY A 488 26.45 12.49 6.01
CA GLY A 488 26.42 13.58 6.97
C GLY A 488 26.00 13.19 8.39
N GLY A 489 25.74 11.89 8.67
CA GLY A 489 25.58 11.33 10.00
C GLY A 489 24.33 11.78 10.76
N ARG A 490 23.39 12.51 10.12
CA ARG A 490 22.16 12.99 10.76
C ARG A 490 20.98 13.05 9.82
N ARG A 491 19.79 12.74 10.35
CA ARG A 491 18.49 12.88 9.68
C ARG A 491 17.51 13.70 10.52
N ILE A 492 16.50 14.25 9.87
CA ILE A 492 15.45 15.02 10.51
C ILE A 492 14.15 14.26 10.45
N GLU A 493 13.53 14.04 11.61
CA GLU A 493 12.22 13.40 11.73
C GLU A 493 11.26 14.32 12.50
N PHE A 494 9.96 14.24 12.23
CA PHE A 494 9.00 14.89 13.10
C PHE A 494 8.86 14.10 14.40
N ALA A 495 8.91 14.78 15.51
CA ALA A 495 8.69 14.15 16.80
C ALA A 495 7.30 13.52 16.87
N PRO A 496 7.13 12.39 17.59
CA PRO A 496 5.84 11.75 17.74
C PRO A 496 4.74 12.71 18.16
N GLY A 497 3.64 12.75 17.39
CA GLY A 497 2.51 13.68 17.64
C GLY A 497 2.64 15.05 16.96
N ASN A 498 3.73 15.33 16.24
CA ASN A 498 3.87 16.54 15.43
C ASN A 498 3.69 16.25 13.91
N GLU A 499 3.34 15.06 13.50
CA GLU A 499 3.02 14.71 12.12
C GLU A 499 1.89 15.61 11.53
N PRO A 500 0.87 16.06 12.31
CA PRO A 500 -0.12 16.99 11.80
C PRO A 500 0.47 18.34 11.39
N LEU A 501 1.52 18.84 12.06
CA LEU A 501 2.20 20.07 11.67
C LEU A 501 2.92 19.91 10.31
N ARG A 502 3.49 18.74 10.03
CA ARG A 502 4.10 18.41 8.74
C ARG A 502 3.12 18.65 7.59
N ARG A 503 1.88 18.16 7.73
CA ARG A 503 0.83 18.36 6.74
C ARG A 503 0.43 19.81 6.61
N SER A 504 0.21 20.50 7.75
CA SER A 504 -0.17 21.91 7.72
C SER A 504 0.91 22.80 7.11
N LEU A 505 2.20 22.42 7.21
CA LEU A 505 3.29 23.09 6.49
C LEU A 505 3.13 22.97 4.98
N LEU A 506 2.78 21.78 4.48
CA LEU A 506 2.51 21.54 3.05
C LEU A 506 1.26 22.31 2.59
N GLU A 507 0.19 22.30 3.35
CA GLU A 507 -1.06 23.02 3.06
C GLU A 507 -0.83 24.53 2.98
N VAL A 508 -0.11 25.11 3.94
CA VAL A 508 0.20 26.54 3.98
C VAL A 508 1.18 26.91 2.86
N ALA A 509 2.19 26.06 2.59
CA ALA A 509 3.10 26.27 1.47
C ALA A 509 2.36 26.29 0.14
N TRP A 510 1.44 25.37 -0.06
CA TRP A 510 0.64 25.26 -1.27
C TRP A 510 -0.34 26.41 -1.45
N ALA A 511 -0.99 26.86 -0.38
CA ALA A 511 -2.03 27.88 -0.44
C ALA A 511 -1.48 29.30 -0.46
N ASP A 512 -0.41 29.57 0.30
CA ASP A 512 -0.05 30.93 0.70
C ASP A 512 1.35 31.36 0.20
N TRP A 513 2.25 30.43 -0.23
CA TRP A 513 3.66 30.78 -0.43
C TRP A 513 4.23 30.51 -1.84
N TRP A 514 3.83 29.45 -2.49
CA TRP A 514 4.35 29.09 -3.81
C TRP A 514 3.22 28.84 -4.79
N LEU A 515 3.50 29.07 -6.07
CA LEU A 515 2.58 28.61 -7.11
C LEU A 515 2.58 27.07 -7.15
N PRO A 516 1.41 26.43 -7.29
CA PRO A 516 1.30 24.98 -7.37
C PRO A 516 2.23 24.34 -8.41
N GLU A 517 2.39 24.99 -9.57
CA GLU A 517 3.28 24.54 -10.64
C GLU A 517 4.75 24.54 -10.23
N GLN A 518 5.18 25.54 -9.45
CA GLN A 518 6.55 25.62 -8.93
C GLN A 518 6.83 24.48 -7.94
N LEU A 519 5.90 24.22 -7.02
CA LEU A 519 6.03 23.12 -6.08
C LEU A 519 6.02 21.76 -6.78
N LEU A 520 5.13 21.57 -7.74
CA LEU A 520 5.08 20.33 -8.54
C LEU A 520 6.32 20.15 -9.40
N GLY A 521 6.83 21.22 -10.01
CA GLY A 521 8.10 21.21 -10.75
C GLY A 521 9.28 20.82 -9.88
N TRP A 522 9.37 21.40 -8.68
CA TRP A 522 10.37 21.06 -7.70
C TRP A 522 10.27 19.61 -7.22
N LEU A 523 9.07 19.15 -6.85
CA LEU A 523 8.84 17.76 -6.46
C LEU A 523 9.18 16.78 -7.59
N GLY A 524 8.81 17.10 -8.84
CA GLY A 524 9.16 16.32 -10.02
C GLY A 524 10.66 16.24 -10.25
N GLY A 525 11.40 17.34 -10.02
CA GLY A 525 12.87 17.38 -10.03
C GLY A 525 13.47 16.47 -8.95
N LEU A 526 12.99 16.54 -7.71
CA LEU A 526 13.42 15.66 -6.63
C LEU A 526 13.18 14.17 -6.94
N VAL A 527 12.08 13.85 -7.62
CA VAL A 527 11.82 12.47 -8.06
C VAL A 527 12.81 12.02 -9.13
N ARG A 528 13.19 12.88 -10.08
CA ARG A 528 14.15 12.50 -11.14
C ARG A 528 15.57 12.37 -10.62
N ASP A 529 16.03 13.34 -9.83
CA ASP A 529 17.44 13.52 -9.53
C ASP A 529 17.82 13.13 -8.09
N GLY A 530 16.84 12.91 -7.22
CA GLY A 530 17.07 12.56 -5.81
C GLY A 530 17.52 11.12 -5.59
N THR A 531 18.09 10.87 -4.41
CA THR A 531 18.35 9.52 -3.92
C THR A 531 17.05 8.71 -3.78
N PRO A 532 17.09 7.39 -3.65
CA PRO A 532 15.89 6.58 -3.50
C PRO A 532 14.93 7.07 -2.40
N GLY A 533 15.46 7.47 -1.23
CA GLY A 533 14.67 7.98 -0.11
C GLY A 533 14.01 9.34 -0.43
N VAL A 534 14.76 10.27 -1.02
CA VAL A 534 14.24 11.58 -1.47
C VAL A 534 13.18 11.39 -2.53
N ARG A 535 13.42 10.50 -3.49
CA ARG A 535 12.52 10.18 -4.59
C ARG A 535 11.16 9.69 -4.07
N GLN A 536 11.18 8.74 -3.11
CA GLN A 536 9.98 8.20 -2.50
C GLN A 536 9.19 9.26 -1.71
N ALA A 537 9.89 10.08 -0.92
CA ALA A 537 9.27 11.12 -0.12
C ALA A 537 8.62 12.21 -1.01
N ALA A 538 9.33 12.65 -2.06
CA ALA A 538 8.82 13.60 -3.03
C ALA A 538 7.61 13.05 -3.80
N ALA A 539 7.65 11.77 -4.20
CA ALA A 539 6.52 11.09 -4.83
C ALA A 539 5.27 11.06 -3.94
N GLY A 540 5.45 10.80 -2.64
CA GLY A 540 4.37 10.90 -1.65
C GLY A 540 3.75 12.30 -1.61
N ALA A 541 4.58 13.34 -1.67
CA ALA A 541 4.10 14.73 -1.70
C ALA A 541 3.38 15.08 -3.01
N VAL A 542 3.82 14.54 -4.16
CA VAL A 542 3.07 14.64 -5.43
C VAL A 542 1.69 13.97 -5.29
N GLY A 543 1.63 12.77 -4.71
CA GLY A 543 0.36 12.08 -4.43
C GLY A 543 -0.56 12.89 -3.51
N TRP A 544 -0.01 13.50 -2.45
CA TRP A 544 -0.73 14.38 -1.55
C TRP A 544 -1.30 15.61 -2.26
N SER A 545 -0.52 16.24 -3.13
CA SER A 545 -0.91 17.47 -3.82
C SER A 545 -2.13 17.32 -4.74
N ALA A 546 -2.45 16.08 -5.13
CA ALA A 546 -3.58 15.80 -6.00
C ALA A 546 -4.95 16.18 -5.39
N ALA A 547 -5.07 16.20 -4.05
CA ALA A 547 -6.26 16.73 -3.37
C ALA A 547 -6.52 18.22 -3.67
N HIS A 548 -5.44 18.95 -3.97
CA HIS A 548 -5.48 20.38 -4.22
C HIS A 548 -5.47 20.73 -5.72
N GLY A 549 -5.06 19.79 -6.58
CA GLY A 549 -4.97 20.01 -8.03
C GLY A 549 -4.72 18.72 -8.81
N VAL A 550 -5.75 17.88 -8.93
CA VAL A 550 -5.64 16.53 -9.51
C VAL A 550 -5.05 16.53 -10.93
N HIS A 551 -5.45 17.46 -11.81
CA HIS A 551 -4.96 17.49 -13.19
C HIS A 551 -3.47 17.84 -13.29
N ALA A 552 -3.01 18.79 -12.48
CA ALA A 552 -1.60 19.18 -12.45
C ALA A 552 -0.73 18.05 -11.90
N ALA A 553 -1.16 17.42 -10.79
CA ALA A 553 -0.47 16.28 -10.20
C ALA A 553 -0.42 15.08 -11.16
N LEU A 554 -1.52 14.73 -11.84
CA LEU A 554 -1.55 13.65 -12.82
C LEU A 554 -0.64 13.90 -14.02
N ARG A 555 -0.51 15.14 -14.50
CA ARG A 555 0.45 15.46 -15.56
C ARG A 555 1.89 15.18 -15.13
N VAL A 556 2.25 15.55 -13.90
CA VAL A 556 3.58 15.24 -13.36
C VAL A 556 3.78 13.72 -13.25
N VAL A 557 2.79 13.00 -12.75
CA VAL A 557 2.86 11.54 -12.62
C VAL A 557 2.97 10.86 -13.98
N ASP A 558 2.23 11.31 -15.02
CA ASP A 558 2.33 10.77 -16.38
C ASP A 558 3.73 11.01 -16.98
N GLN A 559 4.32 12.19 -16.76
CA GLN A 559 5.71 12.45 -17.18
C GLN A 559 6.71 11.54 -16.48
N LEU A 560 6.58 11.36 -15.15
CA LEU A 560 7.45 10.48 -14.36
C LEU A 560 7.28 9.00 -14.76
N ALA A 561 6.06 8.59 -15.10
CA ALA A 561 5.76 7.22 -15.52
C ALA A 561 6.35 6.87 -16.89
N ARG A 562 6.65 7.87 -17.74
CA ARG A 562 7.30 7.70 -19.06
C ARG A 562 8.82 7.68 -18.99
N GLU A 563 9.41 7.92 -17.83
CA GLU A 563 10.85 7.94 -17.66
C GLU A 563 11.48 6.55 -17.85
N ARG A 564 12.68 6.53 -18.47
CA ARG A 564 13.42 5.28 -18.69
C ARG A 564 13.92 4.64 -17.39
N ARG A 565 14.21 5.43 -16.36
CA ARG A 565 14.72 4.96 -15.07
C ARG A 565 13.63 4.27 -14.27
N ALA A 566 13.87 3.01 -13.90
CA ALA A 566 12.95 2.20 -13.12
C ALA A 566 12.55 2.85 -11.79
N GLY A 567 13.48 3.49 -11.07
CA GLY A 567 13.23 4.18 -9.83
C GLY A 567 12.31 5.39 -9.94
N VAL A 568 12.34 6.09 -11.08
CA VAL A 568 11.42 7.20 -11.33
C VAL A 568 10.00 6.67 -11.58
N ARG A 569 9.86 5.56 -12.32
CA ARG A 569 8.57 4.88 -12.51
C ARG A 569 8.02 4.31 -11.20
N GLN A 570 8.90 3.80 -10.35
CA GLN A 570 8.55 3.37 -9.00
C GLN A 570 7.98 4.52 -8.18
N ALA A 571 8.58 5.70 -8.25
CA ALA A 571 8.09 6.90 -7.59
C ALA A 571 6.74 7.37 -8.17
N ALA A 572 6.56 7.32 -9.50
CA ALA A 572 5.26 7.58 -10.12
C ALA A 572 4.17 6.65 -9.58
N ALA A 573 4.50 5.36 -9.40
CA ALA A 573 3.60 4.38 -8.80
C ALA A 573 3.28 4.73 -7.32
N ILE A 574 4.25 5.17 -6.53
CA ILE A 574 4.04 5.65 -5.15
C ILE A 574 3.07 6.85 -5.14
N ALA A 575 3.24 7.80 -6.06
CA ALA A 575 2.33 8.95 -6.17
C ALA A 575 0.90 8.51 -6.50
N LEU A 576 0.71 7.54 -7.42
CA LEU A 576 -0.61 6.96 -7.73
C LEU A 576 -1.24 6.27 -6.52
N VAL A 577 -0.46 5.52 -5.74
CA VAL A 577 -0.93 4.93 -4.48
C VAL A 577 -1.39 6.02 -3.52
N GLY A 578 -0.59 7.08 -3.34
CA GLY A 578 -0.95 8.24 -2.52
C GLY A 578 -2.24 8.93 -2.99
N MET A 579 -2.44 9.08 -4.29
CA MET A 579 -3.69 9.59 -4.84
C MET A 579 -4.87 8.65 -4.55
N ALA A 580 -4.72 7.35 -4.75
CA ALA A 580 -5.79 6.36 -4.54
C ALA A 580 -6.15 6.18 -3.07
N MET A 581 -5.25 6.49 -2.15
CA MET A 581 -5.56 6.55 -0.72
C MET A 581 -6.59 7.63 -0.37
N GLN A 582 -6.74 8.65 -1.23
CA GLN A 582 -7.75 9.70 -1.09
C GLN A 582 -9.05 9.23 -1.74
N PRO A 583 -10.15 9.05 -0.99
CA PRO A 583 -11.37 8.42 -1.50
C PRO A 583 -11.94 9.10 -2.74
N GLU A 584 -11.81 10.43 -2.80
CA GLU A 584 -12.33 11.27 -3.89
C GLU A 584 -11.59 11.06 -5.22
N LEU A 585 -10.33 10.61 -5.15
CA LEU A 585 -9.47 10.44 -6.31
C LEU A 585 -9.41 9.00 -6.82
N ARG A 586 -9.93 8.03 -6.07
CA ARG A 586 -9.85 6.59 -6.38
C ARG A 586 -10.30 6.26 -7.79
N GLN A 587 -11.48 6.75 -8.16
CA GLN A 587 -12.05 6.49 -9.48
C GLN A 587 -11.19 7.10 -10.60
N ARG A 588 -10.64 8.28 -10.37
CA ARG A 588 -9.77 8.93 -11.35
C ARG A 588 -8.48 8.15 -11.55
N VAL A 589 -7.84 7.70 -10.48
CA VAL A 589 -6.64 6.86 -10.55
C VAL A 589 -6.94 5.55 -11.29
N ARG A 590 -8.08 4.91 -10.99
CA ARG A 590 -8.49 3.67 -11.66
C ARG A 590 -8.61 3.87 -13.18
N ILE A 591 -9.27 4.94 -13.62
CA ILE A 591 -9.40 5.26 -15.06
C ILE A 591 -8.02 5.43 -15.73
N GLU A 592 -7.09 6.12 -15.07
CA GLU A 592 -5.74 6.29 -15.62
C GLU A 592 -4.97 4.96 -15.70
N LEU A 593 -5.08 4.12 -14.68
CA LEU A 593 -4.47 2.78 -14.69
C LEU A 593 -5.05 1.90 -15.79
N ASP A 594 -6.39 1.91 -15.99
CA ASP A 594 -7.05 1.18 -17.08
C ASP A 594 -6.55 1.65 -18.44
N ARG A 595 -6.45 2.97 -18.63
CA ARG A 595 -5.93 3.57 -19.86
C ARG A 595 -4.49 3.17 -20.14
N TRP A 596 -3.63 3.20 -19.13
CA TRP A 596 -2.21 2.85 -19.27
C TRP A 596 -2.00 1.36 -19.50
N ALA A 597 -2.78 0.50 -18.85
CA ALA A 597 -2.71 -0.94 -19.05
C ALA A 597 -3.16 -1.37 -20.46
N ALA A 598 -4.21 -0.72 -21.00
CA ALA A 598 -4.81 -1.11 -22.27
C ALA A 598 -4.03 -0.63 -23.50
N GLY A 599 -3.52 0.60 -23.51
CA GLY A 599 -2.94 1.22 -24.71
C GLY A 599 -1.66 2.01 -24.46
N GLY A 600 -1.14 2.00 -23.22
CA GLY A 600 0.03 2.78 -22.85
C GLY A 600 1.35 2.23 -23.39
N ALA A 601 2.34 3.11 -23.51
CA ALA A 601 3.72 2.72 -23.75
C ALA A 601 4.21 1.75 -22.62
N ALA A 602 5.25 0.98 -22.91
CA ALA A 602 5.79 -0.01 -21.98
C ALA A 602 6.10 0.54 -20.59
N HIS A 603 6.60 1.76 -20.51
CA HIS A 603 6.90 2.42 -19.25
C HIS A 603 5.66 2.69 -18.42
N LEU A 604 4.55 3.08 -19.05
CA LEU A 604 3.26 3.27 -18.38
C LEU A 604 2.71 1.94 -17.86
N ARG A 605 2.77 0.89 -18.67
CA ARG A 605 2.38 -0.48 -18.26
C ARG A 605 3.20 -0.98 -17.08
N ASP A 606 4.52 -0.76 -17.10
CA ASP A 606 5.40 -1.07 -15.96
C ASP A 606 5.00 -0.31 -14.70
N THR A 607 4.66 0.98 -14.83
CA THR A 607 4.17 1.79 -13.70
C THR A 607 2.86 1.26 -13.13
N VAL A 608 1.93 0.77 -13.96
CA VAL A 608 0.69 0.11 -13.51
C VAL A 608 1.03 -1.11 -12.64
N ALA A 609 1.89 -2.00 -13.12
CA ALA A 609 2.28 -3.19 -12.36
C ALA A 609 2.96 -2.83 -11.03
N ARG A 610 3.83 -1.80 -11.02
CA ARG A 610 4.46 -1.27 -9.80
C ARG A 610 3.44 -0.69 -8.83
N ALA A 611 2.42 0.01 -9.30
CA ALA A 611 1.38 0.57 -8.44
C ALA A 611 0.58 -0.53 -7.72
N TYR A 612 0.28 -1.62 -8.40
CA TYR A 612 -0.33 -2.79 -7.77
C TYR A 612 0.61 -3.47 -6.77
N ALA A 613 1.88 -3.59 -7.11
CA ALA A 613 2.90 -4.15 -6.22
C ALA A 613 3.12 -3.32 -4.94
N LEU A 614 2.80 -2.02 -4.96
CA LEU A 614 2.97 -1.08 -3.84
C LEU A 614 1.72 -0.86 -2.99
N GLY A 615 0.64 -1.60 -3.25
CA GLY A 615 -0.52 -1.59 -2.37
C GLY A 615 -1.87 -1.33 -3.04
N LEU A 616 -1.95 -0.92 -4.32
CA LEU A 616 -3.25 -0.78 -5.00
C LEU A 616 -3.98 -2.13 -5.14
N ALA A 617 -3.25 -3.25 -5.09
CA ALA A 617 -3.82 -4.59 -5.04
C ALA A 617 -4.81 -4.77 -3.86
N ARG A 618 -4.61 -4.04 -2.76
CA ARG A 618 -5.51 -4.04 -1.59
C ARG A 618 -6.85 -3.37 -1.85
N LEU A 619 -6.84 -2.34 -2.71
CA LEU A 619 -8.05 -1.61 -3.06
C LEU A 619 -8.87 -2.33 -4.13
N TRP A 620 -8.20 -2.93 -5.12
CA TRP A 620 -8.83 -3.49 -6.30
C TRP A 620 -8.19 -4.83 -6.71
N PRO A 621 -8.28 -5.88 -5.88
CA PRO A 621 -7.58 -7.14 -6.12
C PRO A 621 -8.00 -7.84 -7.42
N GLU A 622 -9.28 -7.83 -7.74
CA GLU A 622 -9.80 -8.46 -8.96
C GLU A 622 -9.40 -7.68 -10.22
N THR A 623 -9.50 -6.34 -10.16
CA THR A 623 -9.03 -5.47 -11.24
C THR A 623 -7.51 -5.61 -11.42
N ALA A 624 -6.76 -5.78 -10.32
CA ALA A 624 -5.31 -5.99 -10.36
C ALA A 624 -4.94 -7.20 -11.22
N LEU A 625 -5.60 -8.36 -11.03
CA LEU A 625 -5.31 -9.56 -11.82
C LEU A 625 -5.55 -9.36 -13.32
N ALA A 626 -6.66 -8.71 -13.68
CA ALA A 626 -6.98 -8.44 -15.08
C ALA A 626 -5.99 -7.45 -15.72
N GLN A 627 -5.60 -6.41 -15.01
CA GLN A 627 -4.65 -5.42 -15.53
C GLN A 627 -3.23 -5.96 -15.56
N LEU A 628 -2.79 -6.70 -14.55
CA LEU A 628 -1.48 -7.36 -14.55
C LEU A 628 -1.35 -8.36 -15.72
N ARG A 629 -2.44 -9.04 -16.09
CA ARG A 629 -2.45 -9.88 -17.30
C ARG A 629 -2.19 -9.07 -18.56
N ARG A 630 -2.94 -7.97 -18.77
CA ARG A 630 -2.73 -7.07 -19.94
C ARG A 630 -1.31 -6.52 -19.99
N VAL A 631 -0.74 -6.19 -18.82
CA VAL A 631 0.66 -5.75 -18.75
C VAL A 631 1.61 -6.90 -19.10
N ALA A 632 1.32 -8.12 -18.67
CA ALA A 632 2.13 -9.31 -18.96
C ALA A 632 2.16 -9.71 -20.45
N GLU A 633 1.10 -9.40 -21.22
CA GLU A 633 1.01 -9.64 -22.66
C GLU A 633 2.02 -8.81 -23.47
N ALA A 634 2.58 -7.74 -22.89
CA ALA A 634 3.54 -6.90 -23.59
C ALA A 634 4.93 -7.53 -23.62
N ARG A 635 5.47 -7.76 -24.82
CA ARG A 635 6.78 -8.42 -25.06
C ARG A 635 7.97 -7.78 -24.33
N MET A 636 7.87 -6.52 -24.00
CA MET A 636 8.93 -5.74 -23.36
C MET A 636 9.13 -6.02 -21.87
N GLN A 637 8.22 -6.78 -21.26
CA GLN A 637 8.24 -7.04 -19.81
C GLN A 637 9.10 -8.27 -19.43
N ARG A 638 9.80 -8.89 -20.37
CA ARG A 638 10.58 -10.14 -20.12
C ARG A 638 11.55 -10.05 -18.96
N ARG A 639 12.20 -8.90 -18.76
CA ARG A 639 13.18 -8.70 -17.68
C ARG A 639 12.60 -8.03 -16.45
N ASN A 640 11.37 -7.52 -16.53
CA ASN A 640 10.76 -6.78 -15.46
C ASN A 640 10.00 -7.73 -14.52
N ASN A 641 10.24 -7.60 -13.23
CA ASN A 641 9.57 -8.36 -12.18
C ASN A 641 8.36 -7.64 -11.57
N SER A 642 7.96 -6.46 -12.08
CA SER A 642 6.87 -5.68 -11.51
C SER A 642 5.52 -6.42 -11.55
N VAL A 643 5.23 -7.14 -12.64
CA VAL A 643 4.04 -7.99 -12.75
C VAL A 643 4.05 -9.08 -11.68
N VAL A 644 5.18 -9.77 -11.52
CA VAL A 644 5.35 -10.82 -10.50
C VAL A 644 5.15 -10.25 -9.10
N ARG A 645 5.73 -9.09 -8.81
CA ARG A 645 5.55 -8.41 -7.51
C ARG A 645 4.09 -8.01 -7.27
N GLY A 646 3.40 -7.51 -8.30
CA GLY A 646 1.98 -7.21 -8.23
C GLY A 646 1.14 -8.44 -7.90
N LEU A 647 1.39 -9.57 -8.55
CA LEU A 647 0.72 -10.84 -8.26
C LEU A 647 1.00 -11.34 -6.83
N VAL A 648 2.25 -11.22 -6.37
CA VAL A 648 2.65 -11.58 -5.00
C VAL A 648 1.95 -10.68 -3.98
N GLU A 649 1.77 -9.39 -4.27
CA GLU A 649 1.05 -8.48 -3.38
C GLU A 649 -0.45 -8.81 -3.33
N VAL A 650 -1.10 -9.10 -4.46
CA VAL A 650 -2.50 -9.59 -4.48
C VAL A 650 -2.63 -10.85 -3.61
N TYR A 651 -1.68 -11.79 -3.76
CA TYR A 651 -1.64 -13.00 -2.94
C TYR A 651 -1.46 -12.67 -1.45
N ALA A 652 -0.52 -11.79 -1.11
CA ALA A 652 -0.23 -11.38 0.27
C ALA A 652 -1.42 -10.67 0.93
N CYS A 653 -2.28 -10.02 0.15
CA CYS A 653 -3.54 -9.45 0.61
C CYS A 653 -4.62 -10.49 0.95
N GLY A 654 -4.33 -11.80 0.85
CA GLY A 654 -5.26 -12.87 1.20
C GLY A 654 -6.08 -13.42 0.03
N TYR A 655 -5.80 -13.00 -1.21
CA TYR A 655 -6.53 -13.43 -2.41
C TYR A 655 -5.91 -14.66 -3.11
N ALA A 656 -5.29 -15.54 -2.35
CA ALA A 656 -4.68 -16.78 -2.87
C ALA A 656 -5.66 -17.61 -3.73
N ALA A 657 -6.93 -17.68 -3.29
CA ALA A 657 -8.01 -18.38 -4.00
C ALA A 657 -8.35 -17.78 -5.37
N SER A 658 -8.00 -16.52 -5.64
CA SER A 658 -8.16 -15.87 -6.94
C SER A 658 -6.88 -15.90 -7.75
N VAL A 659 -5.72 -15.74 -7.10
CA VAL A 659 -4.40 -15.67 -7.75
C VAL A 659 -4.01 -17.01 -8.34
N LEU A 660 -4.16 -18.12 -7.62
CA LEU A 660 -3.69 -19.44 -8.09
C LEU A 660 -4.46 -19.94 -9.32
N PRO A 661 -5.80 -19.89 -9.39
CA PRO A 661 -6.53 -20.19 -10.61
C PRO A 661 -6.17 -19.29 -11.79
N ALA A 662 -5.96 -17.97 -11.55
CA ALA A 662 -5.51 -17.06 -12.58
C ALA A 662 -4.12 -17.45 -13.11
N LEU A 663 -3.16 -17.74 -12.22
CA LEU A 663 -1.84 -18.22 -12.62
C LEU A 663 -1.90 -19.53 -13.39
N ALA A 664 -2.80 -20.46 -13.02
CA ALA A 664 -3.00 -21.72 -13.75
C ALA A 664 -3.52 -21.48 -15.17
N GLN A 665 -4.45 -20.52 -15.35
CA GLN A 665 -4.90 -20.09 -16.67
C GLN A 665 -3.77 -19.46 -17.49
N TRP A 666 -2.97 -18.58 -16.88
CA TRP A 666 -1.81 -17.96 -17.54
C TRP A 666 -0.75 -19.00 -17.92
N ALA A 667 -0.58 -20.03 -17.09
CA ALA A 667 0.41 -21.09 -17.29
C ALA A 667 0.13 -21.96 -18.53
N VAL A 668 -1.13 -22.10 -18.94
CA VAL A 668 -1.54 -22.90 -20.11
C VAL A 668 -1.82 -22.05 -21.35
N ASP A 669 -1.65 -20.73 -21.25
CA ASP A 669 -1.88 -19.81 -22.37
C ASP A 669 -0.77 -19.99 -23.43
N GLU A 670 -1.08 -20.71 -24.51
CA GLU A 670 -0.11 -21.01 -25.57
C GLU A 670 0.11 -19.82 -26.52
N ASP A 671 -0.89 -18.95 -26.62
CA ASP A 671 -0.84 -17.77 -27.51
C ASP A 671 0.04 -16.66 -26.94
N GLU A 672 0.18 -16.58 -25.59
CA GLU A 672 0.88 -15.51 -24.91
C GLU A 672 2.07 -16.06 -24.07
N PRO A 673 3.23 -16.32 -24.70
CA PRO A 673 4.41 -16.89 -24.01
C PRO A 673 4.95 -16.02 -22.88
N GLU A 674 4.76 -14.70 -22.93
CA GLU A 674 5.18 -13.78 -21.88
C GLU A 674 4.31 -13.93 -20.62
N VAL A 675 3.01 -14.10 -20.81
CA VAL A 675 2.06 -14.36 -19.71
C VAL A 675 2.43 -15.66 -18.99
N ARG A 676 2.73 -16.73 -19.78
CA ARG A 676 3.22 -18.01 -19.22
C ARG A 676 4.51 -17.84 -18.42
N LEU A 677 5.45 -17.04 -18.92
CA LEU A 677 6.72 -16.79 -18.24
C LEU A 677 6.48 -16.07 -16.90
N HIS A 678 5.59 -15.08 -16.87
CA HIS A 678 5.22 -14.38 -15.63
C HIS A 678 4.51 -15.30 -14.64
N ALA A 679 3.64 -16.21 -15.09
CA ALA A 679 3.02 -17.23 -14.24
C ALA A 679 4.06 -18.14 -13.57
N GLY A 680 5.02 -18.65 -14.34
CA GLY A 680 6.10 -19.47 -13.80
C GLY A 680 7.02 -18.73 -12.82
N ARG A 681 7.31 -17.45 -13.08
CA ARG A 681 8.08 -16.59 -12.17
C ARG A 681 7.32 -16.29 -10.88
N ALA A 682 6.02 -16.01 -10.98
CA ALA A 682 5.18 -15.74 -9.81
C ALA A 682 5.07 -16.99 -8.93
N LEU A 683 4.80 -18.16 -9.53
CA LEU A 683 4.79 -19.41 -8.77
C LEU A 683 6.09 -19.61 -8.01
N ARG A 684 7.24 -19.40 -8.65
CA ARG A 684 8.54 -19.58 -8.02
C ARG A 684 8.69 -18.73 -6.75
N VAL A 685 8.24 -17.44 -6.80
CA VAL A 685 8.31 -16.55 -5.63
C VAL A 685 7.34 -17.01 -4.54
N LEU A 686 6.14 -17.43 -4.92
CA LEU A 686 5.14 -17.92 -3.98
C LEU A 686 5.54 -19.25 -3.35
N ALA A 687 6.23 -20.12 -4.11
CA ALA A 687 6.69 -21.43 -3.64
C ALA A 687 7.80 -21.35 -2.56
N ASP A 688 8.49 -20.23 -2.45
CA ASP A 688 9.48 -20.00 -1.38
C ASP A 688 8.83 -19.63 -0.03
N ARG A 689 7.50 -19.51 0.04
CA ARG A 689 6.75 -19.15 1.25
C ARG A 689 6.36 -20.39 2.06
N TRP A 690 6.37 -20.22 3.38
CA TRP A 690 6.02 -21.27 4.35
C TRP A 690 4.81 -20.88 5.18
N ALA A 691 4.01 -21.86 5.57
CA ALA A 691 2.85 -21.62 6.41
C ALA A 691 3.29 -21.07 7.79
N PRO A 692 2.46 -20.21 8.41
CA PRO A 692 2.76 -19.71 9.75
C PRO A 692 2.63 -20.79 10.81
N ALA A 693 3.23 -20.56 12.00
CA ALA A 693 3.09 -21.44 13.15
C ALA A 693 1.61 -21.80 13.44
N PRO A 694 1.33 -23.03 13.86
CA PRO A 694 2.26 -24.13 14.16
C PRO A 694 2.63 -25.00 12.94
N ARG A 695 2.33 -24.58 11.74
CA ARG A 695 2.50 -25.34 10.49
C ARG A 695 3.72 -24.90 9.67
N GLU A 696 4.75 -24.40 10.31
CA GLU A 696 5.99 -23.87 9.69
C GLU A 696 6.73 -24.83 8.76
N ARG A 697 6.40 -26.11 8.78
CA ARG A 697 6.99 -27.14 7.93
C ARG A 697 6.24 -27.37 6.62
N TRP A 698 5.06 -26.78 6.49
CA TRP A 698 4.29 -26.85 5.28
C TRP A 698 4.70 -25.73 4.32
N PRO A 699 5.04 -26.05 3.05
CA PRO A 699 5.00 -25.03 2.03
C PRO A 699 3.62 -24.37 2.01
N GLU A 700 3.55 -23.06 2.04
CA GLU A 700 2.27 -22.32 2.20
C GLU A 700 1.26 -22.71 1.11
N LEU A 701 1.70 -22.84 -0.14
CA LEU A 701 0.85 -23.24 -1.26
C LEU A 701 0.27 -24.66 -1.09
N LEU A 702 1.05 -25.56 -0.54
CA LEU A 702 0.61 -26.94 -0.32
C LEU A 702 -0.38 -27.02 0.84
N ASP A 703 -0.18 -26.23 1.89
CA ASP A 703 -1.13 -26.11 3.01
C ASP A 703 -2.47 -25.52 2.54
N LEU A 704 -2.46 -24.49 1.70
CA LEU A 704 -3.66 -23.93 1.10
C LEU A 704 -4.41 -24.95 0.21
N ALA A 705 -3.68 -25.80 -0.50
CA ALA A 705 -4.30 -26.88 -1.29
C ALA A 705 -4.89 -27.98 -0.38
N ARG A 706 -4.22 -28.30 0.74
CA ARG A 706 -4.71 -29.25 1.75
C ARG A 706 -6.02 -28.80 2.39
N VAL A 707 -6.12 -27.52 2.75
CA VAL A 707 -7.35 -26.95 3.38
C VAL A 707 -8.42 -26.59 2.36
N GLY A 708 -8.18 -26.83 1.05
CA GLY A 708 -9.16 -26.60 -0.01
C GLY A 708 -9.33 -25.14 -0.45
N THR A 709 -8.48 -24.21 0.02
CA THR A 709 -8.50 -22.82 -0.42
C THR A 709 -8.10 -22.69 -1.89
N VAL A 710 -7.21 -23.54 -2.38
CA VAL A 710 -6.78 -23.61 -3.78
C VAL A 710 -6.89 -25.05 -4.28
N ARG A 711 -7.10 -25.24 -5.58
CA ARG A 711 -7.15 -26.59 -6.14
C ARG A 711 -5.74 -27.12 -6.38
N MET A 712 -5.49 -28.35 -5.98
CA MET A 712 -4.21 -29.03 -6.23
C MET A 712 -3.86 -29.09 -7.72
N ALA A 713 -4.87 -29.22 -8.59
CA ALA A 713 -4.69 -29.23 -10.04
C ALA A 713 -4.17 -27.91 -10.60
N ASP A 714 -4.66 -26.76 -10.09
CA ASP A 714 -4.16 -25.43 -10.47
C ASP A 714 -2.70 -25.27 -10.06
N LEU A 715 -2.38 -25.69 -8.84
CA LEU A 715 -1.01 -25.67 -8.34
C LEU A 715 -0.09 -26.55 -9.19
N ALA A 716 -0.54 -27.76 -9.56
CA ALA A 716 0.23 -28.67 -10.41
C ALA A 716 0.45 -28.09 -11.82
N THR A 717 -0.55 -27.42 -12.39
CA THR A 717 -0.42 -26.74 -13.69
C THR A 717 0.63 -25.64 -13.65
N CYS A 718 0.61 -24.79 -12.62
CA CYS A 718 1.61 -23.75 -12.43
C CYS A 718 3.03 -24.34 -12.27
N TRP A 719 3.17 -25.42 -11.49
CA TRP A 719 4.45 -26.10 -11.31
C TRP A 719 4.96 -26.72 -12.60
N ALA A 720 4.08 -27.37 -13.37
CA ALA A 720 4.46 -27.97 -14.65
C ALA A 720 5.05 -26.92 -15.61
N THR A 721 4.44 -25.74 -15.68
CA THR A 721 4.95 -24.62 -16.48
C THR A 721 6.26 -24.08 -15.94
N ALA A 722 6.37 -23.84 -14.63
CA ALA A 722 7.59 -23.32 -14.02
C ALA A 722 8.78 -24.28 -14.18
N LEU A 723 8.56 -25.60 -14.13
CA LEU A 723 9.58 -26.65 -14.32
C LEU A 723 9.97 -26.84 -15.80
N SER A 724 9.11 -26.42 -16.74
CA SER A 724 9.35 -26.58 -18.18
C SER A 724 10.07 -25.40 -18.82
N LEU A 725 9.78 -24.17 -18.37
CA LEU A 725 10.29 -22.95 -18.99
C LEU A 725 11.77 -22.71 -18.65
N PRO A 726 12.64 -22.44 -19.67
CA PRO A 726 14.08 -22.20 -19.43
C PRO A 726 14.38 -21.12 -18.40
N GLY A 727 13.56 -20.06 -18.37
CA GLY A 727 13.75 -18.91 -17.45
C GLY A 727 13.40 -19.19 -15.99
N THR A 728 12.71 -20.28 -15.68
CA THR A 728 12.24 -20.62 -14.31
C THR A 728 12.68 -22.01 -13.85
N ALA A 729 12.89 -22.94 -14.78
CA ALA A 729 13.09 -24.38 -14.50
C ALA A 729 14.17 -24.66 -13.45
N TYR A 730 15.36 -24.10 -13.59
CA TYR A 730 16.47 -24.36 -12.66
C TYR A 730 16.08 -24.08 -11.19
N ARG A 731 15.49 -22.91 -10.94
CA ARG A 731 15.10 -22.52 -9.59
C ARG A 731 13.86 -23.28 -9.12
N ALA A 732 12.91 -23.56 -10.01
CA ALA A 732 11.72 -24.33 -9.68
C ALA A 732 12.09 -25.77 -9.26
N TRP A 733 12.96 -26.44 -9.98
CA TRP A 733 13.47 -27.77 -9.59
C TRP A 733 14.19 -27.73 -8.23
N ARG A 734 14.97 -26.70 -7.97
CA ARG A 734 15.65 -26.53 -6.68
C ARG A 734 14.66 -26.32 -5.53
N THR A 735 13.63 -25.47 -5.71
CA THR A 735 12.60 -25.25 -4.68
C THR A 735 11.79 -26.51 -4.43
N LEU A 736 11.44 -27.28 -5.48
CA LEU A 736 10.73 -28.57 -5.33
C LEU A 736 11.58 -29.57 -4.55
N GLY A 737 12.87 -29.69 -4.86
CA GLY A 737 13.81 -30.52 -4.08
C GLY A 737 13.91 -30.10 -2.63
N PHE A 738 13.87 -28.79 -2.35
CA PHE A 738 13.85 -28.27 -0.99
C PHE A 738 12.56 -28.64 -0.25
N TRP A 739 11.40 -28.63 -0.92
CA TRP A 739 10.14 -29.12 -0.36
C TRP A 739 10.23 -30.59 0.05
N LEU A 740 10.77 -31.44 -0.84
CA LEU A 740 10.98 -32.88 -0.55
C LEU A 740 11.92 -33.11 0.62
N SER A 741 13.01 -32.35 0.68
CA SER A 741 13.94 -32.43 1.82
C SER A 741 13.27 -32.05 3.15
N ARG A 742 12.41 -31.03 3.15
CA ARG A 742 11.69 -30.59 4.36
C ARG A 742 10.50 -31.48 4.71
N ALA A 743 9.96 -32.22 3.75
CA ALA A 743 8.86 -33.16 3.95
C ALA A 743 9.31 -34.47 4.64
N GLU A 744 10.62 -34.73 4.69
CA GLU A 744 11.16 -35.91 5.34
C GLU A 744 10.77 -35.94 6.82
N GLY A 745 10.31 -37.10 7.28
CA GLY A 745 9.80 -37.26 8.66
C GLY A 745 8.42 -36.64 8.92
N HIS A 746 7.75 -36.11 7.89
CA HIS A 746 6.41 -35.52 7.99
C HIS A 746 5.46 -36.16 6.99
N PRO A 747 4.77 -37.27 7.34
CA PRO A 747 4.01 -38.08 6.38
C PRO A 747 2.91 -37.33 5.66
N GLU A 748 2.25 -36.41 6.31
CA GLU A 748 1.20 -35.61 5.67
C GLU A 748 1.76 -34.64 4.62
N VAL A 749 2.90 -33.99 4.90
CA VAL A 749 3.57 -33.07 3.95
C VAL A 749 4.11 -33.89 2.79
N ALA A 750 4.72 -35.05 3.07
CA ALA A 750 5.22 -35.99 2.09
C ALA A 750 4.11 -36.47 1.14
N ALA A 751 2.97 -36.88 1.66
CA ALA A 751 1.80 -37.25 0.86
C ALA A 751 1.30 -36.13 -0.03
N GLY A 752 1.31 -34.88 0.48
CA GLY A 752 0.99 -33.68 -0.29
C GLY A 752 1.96 -33.44 -1.45
N CYS A 753 3.27 -33.58 -1.19
CA CYS A 753 4.31 -33.46 -2.23
C CYS A 753 4.18 -34.56 -3.29
N LEU A 754 3.97 -35.81 -2.89
CA LEU A 754 3.76 -36.92 -3.83
C LEU A 754 2.55 -36.72 -4.74
N ARG A 755 1.42 -36.31 -4.14
CA ARG A 755 0.21 -36.00 -4.91
C ARG A 755 0.44 -34.86 -5.91
N LEU A 756 1.14 -33.80 -5.50
CA LEU A 756 1.49 -32.69 -6.38
C LEU A 756 2.36 -33.18 -7.54
N ILE A 757 3.44 -33.91 -7.24
CA ILE A 757 4.38 -34.43 -8.26
C ILE A 757 3.67 -35.34 -9.22
N GLY A 758 2.81 -36.25 -8.74
CA GLY A 758 2.01 -37.10 -9.62
C GLY A 758 1.20 -36.30 -10.63
N LEU A 759 0.49 -35.29 -10.18
CA LEU A 759 -0.28 -34.40 -11.07
C LEU A 759 0.61 -33.58 -12.02
N VAL A 760 1.80 -33.19 -11.58
CA VAL A 760 2.76 -32.42 -12.40
C VAL A 760 3.28 -33.27 -13.57
N VAL A 761 3.61 -34.53 -13.35
CA VAL A 761 4.20 -35.41 -14.39
C VAL A 761 3.18 -36.19 -15.20
N GLN A 762 1.94 -36.27 -14.73
CA GLN A 762 0.87 -37.01 -15.38
C GLN A 762 0.68 -36.59 -16.86
N GLY A 763 0.87 -37.49 -17.79
CA GLY A 763 0.77 -37.26 -19.24
C GLY A 763 1.86 -36.35 -19.82
N ARG A 764 2.92 -36.01 -19.04
CA ARG A 764 3.97 -35.07 -19.47
C ARG A 764 5.35 -35.75 -19.48
N GLU A 765 5.60 -36.56 -20.50
CA GLU A 765 6.84 -37.32 -20.66
C GLU A 765 8.13 -36.48 -20.53
N PRO A 766 8.24 -35.26 -21.09
CA PRO A 766 9.45 -34.46 -20.90
C PRO A 766 9.74 -34.06 -19.44
N LEU A 767 8.70 -33.80 -18.65
CA LEU A 767 8.86 -33.49 -17.22
C LEU A 767 9.21 -34.74 -16.41
N ARG A 768 8.64 -35.89 -16.78
CA ARG A 768 8.95 -37.20 -16.17
C ARG A 768 10.43 -37.52 -16.31
N ARG A 769 10.97 -37.40 -17.53
CA ARG A 769 12.41 -37.63 -17.80
C ARG A 769 13.29 -36.67 -17.02
N ARG A 770 12.90 -35.41 -16.92
CA ARG A 770 13.64 -34.44 -16.11
C ARG A 770 13.56 -34.75 -14.63
N LEU A 771 12.42 -35.18 -14.11
CA LEU A 771 12.26 -35.61 -12.72
C LEU A 771 13.16 -36.81 -12.42
N ASP A 772 13.17 -37.83 -13.30
CA ASP A 772 14.07 -38.99 -13.17
C ASP A 772 15.56 -38.55 -13.14
N HIS A 773 15.92 -37.60 -14.01
CA HIS A 773 17.27 -37.03 -14.00
C HIS A 773 17.59 -36.34 -12.67
N GLN A 774 16.66 -35.52 -12.13
CA GLN A 774 16.85 -34.87 -10.84
C GLN A 774 17.01 -35.87 -9.70
N LEU A 775 16.19 -36.93 -9.69
CA LEU A 775 16.28 -38.00 -8.70
C LEU A 775 17.62 -38.75 -8.74
N ARG A 776 18.13 -39.08 -9.95
CA ARG A 776 19.38 -39.82 -10.07
C ARG A 776 20.62 -39.00 -9.86
N HIS A 777 20.66 -37.78 -10.37
CA HIS A 777 21.91 -37.05 -10.51
C HIS A 777 22.02 -35.79 -9.64
N VAL A 778 20.91 -35.29 -9.12
CA VAL A 778 20.90 -34.07 -8.29
C VAL A 778 20.45 -34.36 -6.88
N TRP A 779 19.21 -34.84 -6.70
CA TRP A 779 18.64 -35.01 -5.37
C TRP A 779 19.13 -36.27 -4.66
N GLY A 780 19.24 -37.39 -5.38
CA GLY A 780 19.72 -38.65 -4.79
C GLY A 780 21.09 -38.54 -4.13
N PRO A 781 22.11 -37.94 -4.76
CA PRO A 781 23.39 -37.73 -4.14
C PRO A 781 23.35 -36.77 -2.95
N LEU A 782 22.46 -35.78 -2.95
CA LEU A 782 22.33 -34.77 -1.89
C LEU A 782 21.49 -35.23 -0.70
N MET A 783 20.53 -36.13 -0.92
CA MET A 783 19.51 -36.56 0.04
C MET A 783 19.46 -38.09 0.11
N ARG A 784 20.61 -38.75 0.33
CA ARG A 784 20.78 -40.21 0.20
C ARG A 784 19.84 -41.03 1.11
N ASP A 785 19.52 -40.50 2.28
CA ASP A 785 18.73 -41.20 3.28
C ASP A 785 17.22 -40.82 3.22
N ASN A 786 16.84 -39.95 2.27
CA ASN A 786 15.45 -39.51 2.15
C ASN A 786 14.57 -40.56 1.48
N THR A 787 13.73 -41.23 2.28
CA THR A 787 12.82 -42.32 1.84
C THR A 787 11.78 -41.80 0.86
N LEU A 788 11.40 -40.54 0.93
CA LEU A 788 10.41 -39.94 0.04
C LEU A 788 10.87 -39.97 -1.44
N LEU A 789 12.19 -39.88 -1.69
CA LEU A 789 12.70 -40.01 -3.08
C LEU A 789 12.43 -41.38 -3.69
N HIS A 790 12.37 -42.43 -2.87
CA HIS A 790 11.98 -43.77 -3.36
C HIS A 790 10.52 -43.83 -3.71
N ASP A 791 9.65 -43.15 -2.97
CA ASP A 791 8.23 -43.09 -3.28
C ASP A 791 7.99 -42.26 -4.57
N VAL A 792 8.72 -41.14 -4.75
CA VAL A 792 8.68 -40.34 -6.00
C VAL A 792 9.15 -41.23 -7.19
N ARG A 793 10.17 -42.04 -7.01
CA ARG A 793 10.65 -42.93 -8.07
C ARG A 793 9.59 -43.99 -8.40
N ARG A 794 8.96 -44.64 -7.43
CA ARG A 794 7.88 -45.60 -7.63
C ARG A 794 6.73 -44.99 -8.43
N LEU A 795 6.34 -43.75 -8.09
CA LEU A 795 5.29 -43.02 -8.79
C LEU A 795 5.60 -42.82 -10.30
N ILE A 796 6.89 -42.64 -10.66
CA ILE A 796 7.32 -42.54 -12.07
C ILE A 796 7.21 -43.88 -12.77
N ASP A 797 7.57 -44.98 -12.06
CA ASP A 797 7.61 -46.32 -12.63
C ASP A 797 6.20 -46.93 -12.80
N GLU A 798 5.26 -46.66 -11.88
CA GLU A 798 3.86 -47.12 -11.93
C GLU A 798 3.06 -46.50 -13.08
N ASP A 799 3.36 -45.30 -13.52
CA ASP A 799 2.72 -44.65 -14.67
C ASP A 799 3.23 -45.22 -16.02
N HIS A 800 4.22 -46.14 -16.01
CA HIS A 800 4.73 -46.85 -17.18
C HIS A 800 4.12 -48.24 -17.38
N ALA A 801 3.46 -48.79 -16.37
CA ALA A 801 2.78 -50.09 -16.44
C ALA A 801 1.32 -49.95 -16.89
#